data_2a365ae99e9223e1fedbeb94b6286ebe
#
_entry.id   2a365ae99e9223e1fedbeb94b6286ebe
#
_cell.length_a   1.000
_cell.length_b   1.000
_cell.length_c   1.000
_cell.angle_alpha   90.00
_cell.angle_beta   90.00
_cell.angle_gamma   90.00
#
_symmetry.space_group_name_H-M   'P 1'
#
loop_
_entity.id
_entity.type
_entity.pdbx_description
1 polymer ?
#
loop_
_entity_poly.entity_id
_entity_poly.type
_entity_poly.pdbx_seq_one_letter_code
_entity_poly.pdbx_strand_id
1 'polypeptide(L)'
;MRKTHFFMKKIAGLFLAGTMSFYCLGIQAFAAQKLYDQVTTEMVTKGVTYEKNHRLTAEGWQDIHVLKMDMNDPNLVLAPMESQTEYGLKETLLKMVNDTGAVAAVNGDFFGMKGDYSASFGPVVKEGSLISAGTDKNIGVNEYSTFFIDQEGNPFIDFFQFQADFYAGEYAHLELASFNKITEMVYPIYFDKNAAASTADLDKRFADLVKLKVEKDTITYISQKGETVDTPEDGYLIIISGQYFDDLGQYFAVGQPVRLDVKTSLDLSKIQTAISGVGRILVDGQKPAQGQEGLVVSGRHPRTALGISQDQSTLIWMVVDGRGDSIGATQDEMVALMQEYGAYNAMHFDGGGSSTMVAKTAEDIQPEVKNTVSDGAERKIINGFGLFNQAPVGELTQISLKPSAERVFVNNSITLQVAGYDEYFHNIDLDINQIVFSVAGGEGIFEGTNFTPTTSGKMQITATYQDKTATTEIESMVVASISPKEEEIRLGGDGERAQLQFTAKSTEGYTADVNTGLVYTLSDPALGIINDNTFVATTSSGTGYIQAVLADASCSIPIVIGTEPEVELPWVPDDIQLKDKSKADIEYAQDGAVYVNVIGRVTSPTATPEVYAAAQSQAKAAVEGGADVAVYAGKTDIAPGIDAVEWNGSYQFQNKNGVSIVMMTAAEGGLRVTNPTQWLSFKNDIENAGNGAVVIAMDKTPSAFTDPLETLLFRSVLEDLKEQGKTIFVVSASGIEYWFNFKDGIRYINLPDLFLEDGSVNDNAAVLKLRVNGAEVHYEIEEIA
;
A
#
# COMPACT_ATOMS: atom_id res chain seq x y z
N MET A 1 4.57 43.37 -65.07
CA MET A 1 3.87 43.09 -66.31
C MET A 1 2.65 42.24 -66.08
N ARG A 2 1.51 42.78 -66.50
CA ARG A 2 0.23 42.19 -66.89
C ARG A 2 -0.45 41.26 -65.81
N LYS A 3 -1.56 41.71 -65.12
CA LYS A 3 -2.96 41.91 -65.59
C LYS A 3 -3.53 40.60 -66.15
N THR A 4 -4.68 40.08 -65.67
CA THR A 4 -6.07 40.54 -65.71
C THR A 4 -6.94 39.55 -64.95
N HIS A 5 -7.82 39.93 -64.05
CA HIS A 5 -9.21 40.35 -64.15
C HIS A 5 -10.28 39.34 -64.56
N PHE A 6 -11.31 39.24 -63.62
CA PHE A 6 -12.77 39.14 -63.81
C PHE A 6 -13.38 37.74 -63.96
N PHE A 7 -14.35 37.35 -63.13
CA PHE A 7 -15.79 37.74 -63.13
C PHE A 7 -16.57 37.20 -61.90
N MET A 8 -17.40 38.08 -61.33
CA MET A 8 -18.42 37.79 -60.35
C MET A 8 -19.64 37.07 -60.98
N LYS A 9 -20.25 36.15 -60.22
CA LYS A 9 -21.73 36.02 -60.27
C LYS A 9 -22.29 35.73 -58.89
N LYS A 10 -23.19 36.59 -58.45
CA LYS A 10 -24.05 36.49 -57.25
C LYS A 10 -25.13 35.46 -57.49
N ILE A 11 -25.42 34.62 -56.50
CA ILE A 11 -26.76 34.13 -56.24
C ILE A 11 -26.98 34.15 -54.71
N ALA A 12 -28.03 34.85 -54.29
CA ALA A 12 -28.51 34.97 -52.93
C ALA A 12 -29.27 33.71 -52.52
N GLY A 13 -29.12 33.29 -51.29
CA GLY A 13 -29.95 32.20 -50.73
C GLY A 13 -29.74 32.07 -49.20
N LEU A 14 -30.67 32.60 -48.48
CA LEU A 14 -31.04 32.40 -47.06
C LEU A 14 -29.96 32.06 -46.01
N PHE A 15 -29.73 33.02 -45.13
CA PHE A 15 -29.15 32.83 -43.83
C PHE A 15 -30.09 31.99 -42.93
N LEU A 16 -29.62 30.80 -42.53
CA LEU A 16 -30.04 30.14 -41.31
C LEU A 16 -28.89 30.22 -40.33
N ALA A 17 -28.99 31.13 -39.36
CA ALA A 17 -28.03 31.27 -38.30
C ALA A 17 -28.17 30.08 -37.34
N GLY A 18 -27.35 29.04 -37.57
CA GLY A 18 -27.07 28.02 -36.60
C GLY A 18 -25.85 28.43 -35.81
N THR A 19 -26.03 28.91 -34.60
CA THR A 19 -24.93 29.07 -33.62
C THR A 19 -24.38 27.68 -33.32
N MET A 20 -23.33 27.27 -34.03
CA MET A 20 -22.43 26.22 -33.53
C MET A 20 -21.66 26.77 -32.36
N SER A 21 -22.17 26.52 -31.17
CA SER A 21 -21.36 26.55 -29.95
C SER A 21 -20.31 25.47 -30.09
N PHE A 22 -19.11 25.88 -30.46
CA PHE A 22 -17.91 25.06 -30.21
C PHE A 22 -17.77 24.94 -28.69
N TYR A 23 -18.32 23.87 -28.12
CA TYR A 23 -17.82 23.37 -26.86
C TYR A 23 -16.36 22.96 -27.14
N CYS A 24 -15.41 23.79 -26.70
CA CYS A 24 -14.10 23.31 -26.36
C CYS A 24 -14.32 22.30 -25.24
N LEU A 25 -14.45 21.03 -25.60
CA LEU A 25 -14.14 19.93 -24.73
C LEU A 25 -12.66 20.07 -24.46
N GLY A 26 -12.32 20.79 -23.38
CA GLY A 26 -11.04 20.64 -22.74
C GLY A 26 -10.88 19.14 -22.53
N ILE A 27 -9.84 18.57 -23.06
CA ILE A 27 -9.38 17.23 -22.68
C ILE A 27 -9.08 17.37 -21.19
N GLN A 28 -10.06 17.11 -20.32
CA GLN A 28 -9.76 16.77 -18.93
C GLN A 28 -8.91 15.51 -19.04
N ALA A 29 -7.64 15.62 -18.70
CA ALA A 29 -6.84 14.45 -18.41
C ALA A 29 -7.56 13.74 -17.26
N PHE A 30 -8.24 12.64 -17.57
CA PHE A 30 -8.95 11.87 -16.57
C PHE A 30 -7.90 11.24 -15.65
N ALA A 31 -8.07 11.40 -14.35
CA ALA A 31 -7.46 10.51 -13.36
C ALA A 31 -7.75 9.06 -13.78
N ALA A 32 -6.81 8.15 -13.52
CA ALA A 32 -7.04 6.74 -13.81
C ALA A 32 -8.36 6.30 -13.18
N GLN A 33 -9.22 5.65 -13.96
CA GLN A 33 -10.54 5.26 -13.49
C GLN A 33 -10.39 4.31 -12.30
N LYS A 34 -10.93 4.70 -11.15
CA LYS A 34 -11.00 3.88 -9.95
C LYS A 34 -11.92 2.68 -10.17
N LEU A 35 -11.43 1.49 -9.89
CA LEU A 35 -12.17 0.23 -10.01
C LEU A 35 -12.52 -0.34 -8.64
N TYR A 36 -11.59 -0.35 -7.71
CA TYR A 36 -11.78 -0.89 -6.37
C TYR A 36 -10.86 -0.19 -5.35
N ASP A 37 -11.34 0.00 -4.14
CA ASP A 37 -10.58 0.51 -2.99
C ASP A 37 -10.64 -0.49 -1.83
N GLN A 38 -9.49 -0.79 -1.24
CA GLN A 38 -9.37 -1.43 0.08
C GLN A 38 -8.79 -0.39 1.03
N VAL A 39 -9.62 0.11 1.94
CA VAL A 39 -9.27 1.21 2.83
C VAL A 39 -9.21 0.72 4.27
N THR A 40 -8.09 1.00 4.94
CA THR A 40 -7.95 0.84 6.39
C THR A 40 -7.67 2.18 7.03
N THR A 41 -8.21 2.42 8.23
CA THR A 41 -8.02 3.68 8.95
C THR A 41 -7.61 3.39 10.39
N GLU A 42 -6.56 4.04 10.86
CA GLU A 42 -6.00 3.90 12.21
C GLU A 42 -5.84 5.28 12.86
N MET A 43 -5.92 5.32 14.18
CA MET A 43 -5.61 6.53 14.95
C MET A 43 -4.10 6.67 15.14
N VAL A 44 -3.57 7.87 14.97
CA VAL A 44 -2.18 8.23 15.30
C VAL A 44 -2.14 8.92 16.67
N THR A 45 -2.96 9.93 16.82
CA THR A 45 -3.24 10.65 18.07
C THR A 45 -4.62 11.30 17.99
N LYS A 46 -5.09 11.90 19.08
CA LYS A 46 -6.36 12.63 19.05
C LYS A 46 -6.34 13.67 17.93
N GLY A 47 -7.39 13.70 17.11
CA GLY A 47 -7.48 14.59 15.95
C GLY A 47 -6.61 14.20 14.74
N VAL A 48 -5.91 13.06 14.76
CA VAL A 48 -5.04 12.61 13.66
C VAL A 48 -5.32 11.16 13.30
N THR A 49 -5.68 10.93 12.04
CA THR A 49 -5.90 9.60 11.49
C THR A 49 -4.90 9.29 10.37
N TYR A 50 -4.49 8.04 10.31
CA TYR A 50 -3.77 7.46 9.18
C TYR A 50 -4.72 6.57 8.39
N GLU A 51 -4.75 6.75 7.07
CA GLU A 51 -5.52 5.94 6.13
C GLU A 51 -4.57 5.33 5.11
N LYS A 52 -4.67 4.02 4.91
CA LYS A 52 -4.05 3.30 3.80
C LYS A 52 -5.14 2.88 2.83
N ASN A 53 -4.99 3.25 1.57
CA ASN A 53 -5.88 2.84 0.49
C ASN A 53 -5.09 2.07 -0.56
N HIS A 54 -5.34 0.76 -0.66
CA HIS A 54 -4.85 -0.09 -1.73
C HIS A 54 -5.87 -0.08 -2.85
N ARG A 55 -5.60 0.70 -3.90
CA ARG A 55 -6.55 1.03 -4.96
C ARG A 55 -6.21 0.33 -6.26
N LEU A 56 -7.17 -0.40 -6.82
CA LEU A 56 -7.12 -0.86 -8.19
C LEU A 56 -7.71 0.21 -9.11
N THR A 57 -6.93 0.63 -10.11
CA THR A 57 -7.38 1.53 -11.18
C THR A 57 -7.34 0.82 -12.54
N ALA A 58 -7.95 1.41 -13.57
CA ALA A 58 -7.85 0.88 -14.93
C ALA A 58 -6.40 0.78 -15.43
N GLU A 59 -5.47 1.58 -14.88
CA GLU A 59 -4.05 1.64 -15.25
C GLU A 59 -3.16 0.70 -14.43
N GLY A 60 -3.58 0.31 -13.24
CA GLY A 60 -2.85 -0.54 -12.32
C GLY A 60 -3.13 -0.19 -10.86
N TRP A 61 -2.28 -0.68 -9.98
CA TRP A 61 -2.41 -0.49 -8.54
C TRP A 61 -1.84 0.84 -8.07
N GLN A 62 -2.50 1.45 -7.11
CA GLN A 62 -2.02 2.62 -6.37
C GLN A 62 -2.14 2.36 -4.87
N ASP A 63 -1.01 2.41 -4.16
CA ASP A 63 -0.98 2.45 -2.70
C ASP A 63 -0.90 3.92 -2.27
N ILE A 64 -1.93 4.35 -1.56
CA ILE A 64 -2.13 5.75 -1.16
C ILE A 64 -2.17 5.78 0.37
N HIS A 65 -1.26 6.54 0.95
CA HIS A 65 -1.10 6.72 2.39
C HIS A 65 -1.47 8.16 2.74
N VAL A 66 -2.42 8.34 3.65
CA VAL A 66 -2.95 9.67 3.98
C VAL A 66 -2.98 9.87 5.49
N LEU A 67 -2.42 11.00 5.94
CA LEU A 67 -2.61 11.52 7.30
C LEU A 67 -3.55 12.72 7.22
N LYS A 68 -4.62 12.69 8.02
CA LYS A 68 -5.54 13.82 8.20
C LYS A 68 -5.42 14.35 9.63
N MET A 69 -5.24 15.65 9.76
CA MET A 69 -4.97 16.33 11.03
C MET A 69 -5.96 17.46 11.25
N ASP A 70 -6.57 17.52 12.44
CA ASP A 70 -7.43 18.62 12.88
C ASP A 70 -6.55 19.78 13.35
N MET A 71 -6.50 20.85 12.58
CA MET A 71 -5.73 22.06 12.88
C MET A 71 -6.29 22.88 14.05
N ASN A 72 -7.47 22.54 14.54
CA ASN A 72 -8.06 23.20 15.71
C ASN A 72 -7.59 22.60 17.04
N ASP A 73 -6.92 21.45 17.04
CA ASP A 73 -6.36 20.87 18.26
C ASP A 73 -5.08 21.63 18.68
N PRO A 74 -5.09 22.36 19.79
CA PRO A 74 -3.96 23.18 20.21
C PRO A 74 -2.73 22.35 20.64
N ASN A 75 -2.88 21.04 20.81
CA ASN A 75 -1.79 20.16 21.20
C ASN A 75 -1.00 19.64 19.99
N LEU A 76 -1.52 19.84 18.78
CA LEU A 76 -0.84 19.42 17.56
C LEU A 76 0.09 20.54 17.07
N VAL A 77 1.36 20.25 16.98
CA VAL A 77 2.38 21.17 16.48
C VAL A 77 3.07 20.58 15.25
N LEU A 78 3.19 21.41 14.23
CA LEU A 78 3.84 21.08 12.98
C LEU A 78 5.16 21.83 12.87
N ALA A 79 6.25 21.12 12.61
CA ALA A 79 7.55 21.74 12.45
C ALA A 79 8.43 21.02 11.42
N PRO A 80 9.29 21.75 10.68
CA PRO A 80 10.34 21.17 9.89
C PRO A 80 11.34 20.41 10.81
N MET A 81 11.80 19.27 10.33
CA MET A 81 12.83 18.45 10.98
C MET A 81 14.06 18.37 10.07
N GLU A 82 15.22 18.52 10.65
CA GLU A 82 16.53 18.33 10.02
C GLU A 82 17.38 17.43 10.90
N SER A 83 18.52 16.96 10.40
CA SER A 83 19.45 16.15 11.20
C SER A 83 19.80 16.81 12.53
N GLN A 84 19.65 16.04 13.61
CA GLN A 84 20.13 16.46 14.96
C GLN A 84 21.58 16.05 15.20
N THR A 85 22.20 15.35 14.26
CA THR A 85 23.57 14.83 14.38
C THR A 85 24.58 15.86 13.92
N GLU A 86 24.39 16.43 12.74
CA GLU A 86 25.34 17.39 12.14
C GLU A 86 24.60 18.28 11.13
N TYR A 87 24.98 19.54 11.08
CA TYR A 87 24.36 20.54 10.22
C TYR A 87 24.51 20.20 8.73
N GLY A 88 23.36 20.15 8.03
CA GLY A 88 23.28 19.84 6.61
C GLY A 88 23.53 18.37 6.26
N LEU A 89 23.65 17.47 7.25
CA LEU A 89 23.73 16.03 7.03
C LEU A 89 22.37 15.48 6.59
N LYS A 90 22.36 14.64 5.57
CA LYS A 90 21.16 13.92 5.15
C LYS A 90 20.97 12.68 6.01
N GLU A 91 19.75 12.50 6.52
CA GLU A 91 19.36 11.33 7.31
C GLU A 91 18.03 10.75 6.81
N THR A 92 17.68 9.54 7.22
CA THR A 92 16.38 8.95 6.93
C THR A 92 15.28 9.67 7.72
N LEU A 93 14.06 9.69 7.18
CA LEU A 93 12.94 10.32 7.86
C LEU A 93 12.63 9.66 9.21
N LEU A 94 12.67 8.31 9.24
CA LEU A 94 12.48 7.55 10.49
C LEU A 94 13.48 7.94 11.57
N LYS A 95 14.76 8.15 11.19
CA LYS A 95 15.75 8.62 12.15
C LYS A 95 15.42 10.03 12.67
N MET A 96 15.04 10.95 11.78
CA MET A 96 14.63 12.31 12.20
C MET A 96 13.44 12.26 13.16
N VAL A 97 12.44 11.40 12.89
CA VAL A 97 11.27 11.17 13.77
C VAL A 97 11.71 10.69 15.15
N ASN A 98 12.56 9.66 15.20
CA ASN A 98 13.04 9.10 16.45
C ASN A 98 13.89 10.11 17.27
N ASP A 99 14.71 10.91 16.59
CA ASP A 99 15.57 11.90 17.26
C ASP A 99 14.78 13.11 17.78
N THR A 100 13.66 13.47 17.13
CA THR A 100 12.88 14.65 17.48
C THR A 100 11.65 14.35 18.34
N GLY A 101 11.20 13.08 18.36
CA GLY A 101 9.98 12.66 19.07
C GLY A 101 8.67 13.02 18.34
N ALA A 102 8.72 13.24 17.03
CA ALA A 102 7.51 13.41 16.22
C ALA A 102 6.67 12.12 16.24
N VAL A 103 5.34 12.25 16.24
CA VAL A 103 4.42 11.11 16.19
C VAL A 103 4.11 10.66 14.75
N ALA A 104 4.28 11.58 13.79
CA ALA A 104 4.20 11.31 12.37
C ALA A 104 5.03 12.30 11.56
N ALA A 105 5.41 11.95 10.34
CA ALA A 105 6.14 12.82 9.43
C ALA A 105 6.01 12.40 7.97
N VAL A 106 6.28 13.35 7.08
CA VAL A 106 6.54 13.11 5.65
C VAL A 106 7.86 13.77 5.25
N ASN A 107 8.50 13.28 4.17
CA ASN A 107 9.64 13.97 3.59
C ASN A 107 9.26 15.37 3.11
N GLY A 108 10.22 16.27 3.12
CA GLY A 108 10.01 17.69 2.79
C GLY A 108 10.54 18.09 1.41
N ASP A 109 11.42 19.08 1.41
CA ASP A 109 11.91 19.82 0.25
C ASP A 109 12.87 19.04 -0.64
N PHE A 110 13.06 19.54 -1.84
CA PHE A 110 14.15 19.14 -2.74
C PHE A 110 15.51 19.49 -2.18
N PHE A 111 16.53 18.71 -2.58
CA PHE A 111 17.89 18.87 -2.11
C PHE A 111 18.92 18.34 -3.12
N GLY A 112 20.18 18.70 -2.96
CA GLY A 112 21.29 18.16 -3.74
C GLY A 112 21.53 16.67 -3.44
N MET A 113 21.51 15.83 -4.48
CA MET A 113 21.64 14.37 -4.33
C MET A 113 23.05 13.91 -3.99
N LYS A 114 24.10 14.66 -4.40
CA LYS A 114 25.49 14.22 -4.25
C LYS A 114 26.00 14.30 -2.82
N GLY A 115 26.76 13.27 -2.39
CA GLY A 115 27.37 13.19 -1.06
C GLY A 115 26.38 13.07 0.08
N ASP A 116 26.87 13.14 1.30
CA ASP A 116 26.07 12.99 2.52
C ASP A 116 25.48 14.32 3.02
N TYR A 117 25.97 15.45 2.55
CA TYR A 117 25.54 16.79 2.97
C TYR A 117 24.79 17.50 1.86
N SER A 118 23.80 18.29 2.24
CA SER A 118 23.01 19.12 1.32
C SER A 118 22.36 20.30 2.04
N ALA A 119 21.51 21.03 1.35
CA ALA A 119 20.57 21.99 1.90
C ALA A 119 19.25 21.90 1.14
N SER A 120 18.13 22.23 1.80
CA SER A 120 16.81 22.39 1.19
C SER A 120 16.86 23.52 0.14
N PHE A 121 15.99 23.47 -0.86
CA PHE A 121 15.97 24.54 -1.89
C PHE A 121 15.24 25.79 -1.40
N GLY A 122 14.09 25.64 -0.79
CA GLY A 122 13.31 26.77 -0.30
C GLY A 122 13.59 27.14 1.17
N PRO A 123 12.80 28.04 1.77
CA PRO A 123 12.98 28.48 3.14
C PRO A 123 12.56 27.41 4.15
N VAL A 124 13.20 27.47 5.33
CA VAL A 124 12.80 26.73 6.54
C VAL A 124 12.62 27.76 7.66
N VAL A 125 11.41 27.82 8.22
CA VAL A 125 11.08 28.62 9.41
C VAL A 125 10.58 27.68 10.49
N LYS A 126 11.13 27.81 11.70
CA LYS A 126 10.73 27.04 12.88
C LYS A 126 10.55 27.95 14.06
N GLU A 127 9.41 27.85 14.75
CA GLU A 127 9.08 28.66 15.93
C GLU A 127 9.30 30.16 15.71
N GLY A 128 8.89 30.66 14.54
CA GLY A 128 9.03 32.07 14.16
C GLY A 128 10.45 32.51 13.76
N SER A 129 11.42 31.60 13.77
CA SER A 129 12.80 31.89 13.41
C SER A 129 13.14 31.36 12.01
N LEU A 130 13.73 32.20 11.16
CA LEU A 130 14.25 31.77 9.86
C LEU A 130 15.50 30.88 10.08
N ILE A 131 15.34 29.58 9.87
CA ILE A 131 16.44 28.63 9.99
C ILE A 131 17.34 28.70 8.76
N SER A 132 16.76 28.66 7.58
CA SER A 132 17.53 28.75 6.33
C SER A 132 16.69 29.31 5.19
N ALA A 133 17.34 30.00 4.23
CA ALA A 133 16.76 30.46 2.97
C ALA A 133 17.83 30.59 1.89
N GLY A 134 17.49 30.27 0.66
CA GLY A 134 18.33 30.53 -0.51
C GLY A 134 17.98 31.84 -1.18
N THR A 135 18.96 32.54 -1.78
CA THR A 135 18.72 33.76 -2.52
C THR A 135 18.23 33.44 -3.94
N ASP A 136 17.13 34.04 -4.32
CA ASP A 136 16.58 33.97 -5.67
C ASP A 136 17.29 34.97 -6.58
N LYS A 137 18.02 34.46 -7.58
CA LYS A 137 18.68 35.30 -8.58
C LYS A 137 17.70 35.96 -9.53
N ASN A 138 16.54 35.35 -9.74
CA ASN A 138 15.49 35.80 -10.65
C ASN A 138 14.22 36.16 -9.87
N ILE A 139 14.13 37.36 -9.35
CA ILE A 139 12.90 37.86 -8.71
C ILE A 139 11.76 37.86 -9.73
N GLY A 140 10.63 37.23 -9.37
CA GLY A 140 9.44 37.15 -10.21
C GLY A 140 9.24 35.80 -10.92
N VAL A 141 10.16 34.85 -10.78
CA VAL A 141 9.96 33.48 -11.21
C VAL A 141 9.56 32.64 -10.00
N ASN A 142 8.30 32.26 -9.94
CA ASN A 142 7.74 31.43 -8.89
C ASN A 142 7.95 29.94 -9.24
N GLU A 143 9.00 29.32 -8.74
CA GLU A 143 9.32 27.92 -9.04
C GLU A 143 8.91 26.97 -7.91
N TYR A 144 9.23 27.31 -6.67
CA TYR A 144 9.05 26.46 -5.50
C TYR A 144 7.95 27.01 -4.59
N SER A 145 6.88 26.27 -4.42
CA SER A 145 5.84 26.60 -3.42
C SER A 145 6.29 26.20 -2.03
N THR A 146 5.85 27.00 -1.07
CA THR A 146 6.17 26.82 0.34
C THR A 146 4.87 26.76 1.13
N PHE A 147 4.78 25.83 2.05
CA PHE A 147 3.73 25.76 3.05
C PHE A 147 4.13 26.62 4.25
N PHE A 148 3.17 27.42 4.73
CA PHE A 148 3.33 28.32 5.86
C PHE A 148 2.26 28.07 6.91
N ILE A 149 2.60 28.34 8.17
CA ILE A 149 1.65 28.60 9.26
C ILE A 149 1.99 29.99 9.80
N ASP A 150 1.01 30.86 9.86
CA ASP A 150 1.20 32.21 10.42
C ASP A 150 1.23 32.20 11.96
N GLN A 151 1.46 33.37 12.58
CA GLN A 151 1.50 33.51 14.04
C GLN A 151 0.13 33.30 14.70
N GLU A 152 -0.96 33.38 13.95
CA GLU A 152 -2.32 33.09 14.37
C GLU A 152 -2.69 31.62 14.24
N GLY A 153 -1.81 30.78 13.61
CA GLY A 153 -2.01 29.36 13.40
C GLY A 153 -2.70 29.00 12.07
N ASN A 154 -2.91 29.95 11.15
CA ASN A 154 -3.58 29.70 9.89
C ASN A 154 -2.59 29.10 8.86
N PRO A 155 -2.91 27.94 8.28
CA PRO A 155 -2.07 27.32 7.23
C PRO A 155 -2.38 27.95 5.86
N PHE A 156 -1.34 28.19 5.06
CA PHE A 156 -1.47 28.61 3.66
C PHE A 156 -0.30 28.16 2.79
N ILE A 157 -0.47 28.20 1.48
CA ILE A 157 0.55 27.86 0.48
C ILE A 157 0.79 29.08 -0.40
N ASP A 158 2.06 29.51 -0.50
CA ASP A 158 2.44 30.57 -1.40
C ASP A 158 3.87 30.36 -1.92
N PHE A 159 4.30 31.22 -2.86
CA PHE A 159 5.68 31.29 -3.30
C PHE A 159 6.46 32.23 -2.38
N PHE A 160 7.69 31.83 -2.08
CA PHE A 160 8.58 32.63 -1.25
C PHE A 160 9.80 33.07 -2.04
N GLN A 161 10.13 34.34 -1.96
CA GLN A 161 11.32 34.93 -2.55
C GLN A 161 12.16 35.62 -1.49
N PHE A 162 13.47 35.42 -1.57
CA PHE A 162 14.43 35.90 -0.59
C PHE A 162 15.65 36.47 -1.27
N GLN A 163 16.08 37.66 -0.83
CA GLN A 163 17.36 38.30 -1.20
C GLN A 163 18.04 38.86 0.02
N ALA A 164 19.36 38.77 0.07
CA ALA A 164 20.14 39.35 1.13
C ALA A 164 21.45 39.96 0.59
N ASP A 165 21.70 41.17 1.03
CA ASP A 165 22.89 41.96 0.70
C ASP A 165 23.62 42.37 1.98
N PHE A 166 24.93 42.19 2.01
CA PHE A 166 25.79 42.59 3.09
C PHE A 166 26.69 43.75 2.68
N TYR A 167 26.68 44.82 3.43
CA TYR A 167 27.50 46.00 3.20
C TYR A 167 28.45 46.23 4.37
N ALA A 168 29.71 46.52 4.09
CA ALA A 168 30.69 46.89 5.08
C ALA A 168 31.43 48.20 4.69
N GLY A 169 31.27 49.23 5.52
CA GLY A 169 31.75 50.58 5.23
C GLY A 169 31.13 51.16 3.94
N GLU A 170 31.91 51.97 3.22
CA GLU A 170 31.41 52.67 2.00
C GLU A 170 31.61 51.85 0.72
N TYR A 171 32.50 50.84 0.71
CA TYR A 171 33.00 50.24 -0.52
C TYR A 171 32.76 48.74 -0.66
N ALA A 172 32.52 48.03 0.44
CA ALA A 172 32.31 46.61 0.39
C ALA A 172 30.80 46.25 0.30
N HIS A 173 30.42 45.54 -0.77
CA HIS A 173 29.08 44.96 -0.98
C HIS A 173 29.22 43.51 -1.37
N LEU A 174 28.51 42.63 -0.69
CA LEU A 174 28.41 41.21 -1.00
C LEU A 174 26.95 40.84 -1.20
N GLU A 175 26.61 40.29 -2.35
CA GLU A 175 25.35 39.53 -2.52
C GLU A 175 25.52 38.22 -1.82
N LEU A 176 24.65 37.90 -0.87
CA LEU A 176 24.70 36.65 -0.14
C LEU A 176 23.94 35.58 -0.91
N ALA A 177 24.53 34.41 -1.06
CA ALA A 177 23.90 33.27 -1.74
C ALA A 177 22.77 32.65 -0.92
N SER A 178 22.90 32.69 0.42
CA SER A 178 21.93 32.07 1.30
C SER A 178 22.12 32.49 2.76
N PHE A 179 21.06 32.20 3.54
CA PHE A 179 21.12 32.11 4.99
C PHE A 179 21.20 30.63 5.37
N ASN A 180 22.25 30.29 6.11
CA ASN A 180 22.46 28.95 6.70
C ASN A 180 22.37 27.77 5.70
N LYS A 181 22.58 27.98 4.39
CA LYS A 181 22.60 26.90 3.40
C LYS A 181 23.99 26.77 2.81
N ILE A 182 24.55 25.58 2.92
CA ILE A 182 25.91 25.31 2.53
C ILE A 182 25.95 24.12 1.58
N THR A 183 25.95 24.42 0.31
CA THR A 183 26.09 23.39 -0.75
C THR A 183 27.42 23.53 -1.48
N GLU A 184 27.70 24.70 -2.00
CA GLU A 184 28.95 25.03 -2.70
C GLU A 184 29.41 26.41 -2.24
N MET A 185 30.60 26.48 -1.60
CA MET A 185 31.13 27.73 -1.06
C MET A 185 31.78 28.62 -2.12
N VAL A 186 31.07 28.87 -3.21
CA VAL A 186 31.53 29.80 -4.26
C VAL A 186 31.18 31.26 -3.91
N TYR A 187 30.03 31.48 -3.29
CA TYR A 187 29.50 32.80 -2.92
C TYR A 187 29.41 32.97 -1.42
N PRO A 188 29.44 34.23 -0.90
CA PRO A 188 29.28 34.50 0.52
C PRO A 188 27.94 34.03 1.05
N ILE A 189 27.94 33.52 2.26
CA ILE A 189 26.72 33.13 2.99
C ILE A 189 26.64 33.81 4.35
N TYR A 190 25.44 34.01 4.81
CA TYR A 190 25.11 34.30 6.21
C TYR A 190 25.04 33.00 7.02
N PHE A 191 25.57 33.03 8.23
CA PHE A 191 25.56 31.86 9.14
C PHE A 191 25.41 32.31 10.59
N ASP A 192 24.41 31.73 11.27
CA ASP A 192 24.12 32.04 12.66
C ASP A 192 23.95 30.78 13.53
N LYS A 193 23.61 30.97 14.81
CA LYS A 193 23.45 29.92 15.80
C LYS A 193 22.30 28.93 15.46
N ASN A 194 21.34 29.32 14.60
CA ASN A 194 20.27 28.41 14.15
C ASN A 194 20.83 27.30 13.25
N ALA A 195 21.98 27.54 12.62
CA ALA A 195 22.68 26.50 11.86
C ALA A 195 23.57 25.62 12.77
N ALA A 196 24.51 26.24 13.48
CA ALA A 196 25.38 25.53 14.39
C ALA A 196 26.08 26.50 15.37
N ALA A 197 26.54 25.98 16.52
CA ALA A 197 27.28 26.74 17.53
C ALA A 197 28.70 27.18 17.07
N SER A 198 29.23 26.54 16.02
CA SER A 198 30.54 26.90 15.43
C SER A 198 30.62 26.43 13.97
N THR A 199 31.67 26.89 13.26
CA THR A 199 31.96 26.48 11.88
C THR A 199 32.76 25.16 11.78
N ALA A 200 32.93 24.40 12.86
CA ALA A 200 33.80 23.21 12.90
C ALA A 200 33.47 22.17 11.82
N ASP A 201 32.19 21.88 11.61
CA ASP A 201 31.75 20.90 10.59
C ASP A 201 31.86 21.43 9.15
N LEU A 202 31.74 22.75 8.98
CA LEU A 202 32.01 23.40 7.71
C LEU A 202 33.48 23.35 7.35
N ASP A 203 34.37 23.62 8.30
CA ASP A 203 35.80 23.66 8.07
C ASP A 203 36.39 22.29 7.77
N LYS A 204 35.75 21.21 8.21
CA LYS A 204 36.06 19.84 7.76
C LYS A 204 35.75 19.62 6.27
N ARG A 205 34.69 20.26 5.77
CA ARG A 205 34.25 20.11 4.39
C ARG A 205 34.93 21.09 3.43
N PHE A 206 35.25 22.28 3.88
CA PHE A 206 35.79 23.36 3.10
C PHE A 206 37.04 23.97 3.79
N ALA A 207 38.22 23.68 3.27
CA ALA A 207 39.47 23.88 3.96
C ALA A 207 39.96 25.37 4.10
N ASP A 208 39.40 26.29 3.32
CA ASP A 208 39.94 27.64 3.16
C ASP A 208 38.93 28.76 3.45
N LEU A 209 37.88 28.47 4.22
CA LEU A 209 36.86 29.46 4.52
C LEU A 209 37.40 30.59 5.45
N VAL A 210 37.01 31.82 5.15
CA VAL A 210 37.20 33.00 5.99
C VAL A 210 35.87 33.44 6.58
N LYS A 211 35.83 33.77 7.85
CA LYS A 211 34.66 34.19 8.59
C LYS A 211 34.81 35.63 9.09
N LEU A 212 33.86 36.49 8.69
CA LEU A 212 33.70 37.80 9.29
C LEU A 212 32.69 37.65 10.43
N LYS A 213 33.12 37.77 11.67
CA LYS A 213 32.22 37.75 12.83
C LYS A 213 31.62 39.13 13.03
N VAL A 214 30.31 39.19 13.07
CA VAL A 214 29.54 40.43 13.21
C VAL A 214 28.74 40.38 14.51
N GLU A 215 28.96 41.39 15.34
CA GLU A 215 28.24 41.63 16.58
C GLU A 215 27.90 43.13 16.67
N LYS A 216 26.66 43.46 17.01
CA LYS A 216 26.16 44.85 17.12
C LYS A 216 26.49 45.67 15.85
N ASP A 217 26.18 45.13 14.69
CA ASP A 217 26.40 45.75 13.38
C ASP A 217 27.84 46.19 13.11
N THR A 218 28.81 45.45 13.66
CA THR A 218 30.23 45.74 13.52
C THR A 218 31.02 44.45 13.32
N ILE A 219 32.00 44.44 12.42
CA ILE A 219 32.97 43.32 12.28
C ILE A 219 33.84 43.28 13.53
N THR A 220 33.66 42.27 14.38
CA THR A 220 34.46 42.13 15.63
C THR A 220 35.66 41.23 15.45
N TYR A 221 35.62 40.34 14.46
CA TYR A 221 36.71 39.42 14.15
C TYR A 221 36.75 39.05 12.67
N ILE A 222 37.93 38.81 12.12
CA ILE A 222 38.16 38.23 10.77
C ILE A 222 39.10 37.05 10.97
N SER A 223 38.64 35.86 10.59
CA SER A 223 39.41 34.62 10.82
C SER A 223 40.55 34.45 9.82
N GLN A 224 41.50 33.59 10.16
CA GLN A 224 42.40 33.00 9.19
C GLN A 224 41.63 32.03 8.26
N LYS A 225 42.21 31.70 7.09
CA LYS A 225 41.66 30.66 6.21
C LYS A 225 41.62 29.31 6.92
N GLY A 226 40.42 28.66 6.93
CA GLY A 226 40.20 27.35 7.55
C GLY A 226 40.14 27.35 9.07
N GLU A 227 40.21 28.52 9.72
CA GLU A 227 40.07 28.63 11.16
C GLU A 227 38.61 28.39 11.60
N THR A 228 38.40 27.54 12.59
CA THR A 228 37.08 27.34 13.19
C THR A 228 36.73 28.54 14.08
N VAL A 229 35.50 29.05 13.90
CA VAL A 229 34.99 30.21 14.64
C VAL A 229 33.68 29.86 15.29
N ASP A 230 33.54 30.20 16.59
CA ASP A 230 32.28 30.08 17.32
C ASP A 230 31.26 31.11 16.80
N THR A 231 30.06 30.65 16.55
CA THR A 231 28.95 31.52 16.14
C THR A 231 28.54 32.40 17.33
N PRO A 232 28.40 33.71 17.13
CA PRO A 232 28.02 34.61 18.24
C PRO A 232 26.56 34.39 18.68
N GLU A 233 26.30 34.50 19.97
CA GLU A 233 24.92 34.42 20.51
C GLU A 233 24.01 35.53 19.98
N ASP A 234 24.53 36.77 19.94
CA ASP A 234 23.83 37.96 19.41
C ASP A 234 24.61 38.51 18.23
N GLY A 235 24.46 37.83 17.07
CA GLY A 235 25.17 38.21 15.87
C GLY A 235 25.21 37.07 14.86
N TYR A 236 26.13 37.17 13.91
CA TYR A 236 26.26 36.21 12.82
C TYR A 236 27.68 36.18 12.25
N LEU A 237 27.91 35.20 11.41
CA LEU A 237 29.11 35.12 10.58
C LEU A 237 28.74 35.37 9.13
N ILE A 238 29.57 36.14 8.38
CA ILE A 238 29.60 36.09 6.93
C ILE A 238 30.75 35.17 6.54
N ILE A 239 30.42 34.05 5.90
CA ILE A 239 31.38 33.05 5.48
C ILE A 239 31.68 33.20 4.00
N ILE A 240 32.97 33.28 3.69
CA ILE A 240 33.48 33.59 2.36
C ILE A 240 34.53 32.55 1.99
N SER A 241 34.55 32.06 0.74
CA SER A 241 35.65 31.19 0.29
C SER A 241 36.98 31.94 0.28
N GLY A 242 38.05 31.23 0.57
CA GLY A 242 39.37 31.86 0.61
C GLY A 242 39.78 32.53 -0.70
N GLN A 243 39.40 31.95 -1.86
CA GLN A 243 39.65 32.54 -3.15
C GLN A 243 38.87 33.86 -3.34
N TYR A 244 37.60 33.89 -2.96
CA TYR A 244 36.76 35.09 -3.09
C TYR A 244 37.23 36.18 -2.10
N PHE A 245 37.74 35.79 -0.94
CA PHE A 245 38.30 36.69 0.08
C PHE A 245 39.66 37.28 -0.40
N ASP A 246 40.50 36.57 -1.12
CA ASP A 246 41.74 37.08 -1.68
C ASP A 246 41.52 38.33 -2.55
N ASP A 247 40.40 38.36 -3.29
CA ASP A 247 40.04 39.50 -4.16
C ASP A 247 39.40 40.67 -3.36
N LEU A 248 38.60 40.41 -2.35
CA LEU A 248 37.78 41.40 -1.67
C LEU A 248 38.21 41.70 -0.24
N GLY A 249 39.10 40.87 0.40
CA GLY A 249 39.47 40.98 1.80
C GLY A 249 40.03 42.35 2.18
N GLN A 250 40.65 43.08 1.27
CA GLN A 250 41.19 44.45 1.48
C GLN A 250 40.09 45.47 1.87
N TYR A 251 38.80 45.17 1.63
CA TYR A 251 37.69 46.05 1.92
C TYR A 251 37.06 45.76 3.30
N PHE A 252 37.52 44.76 4.03
CA PHE A 252 37.04 44.41 5.32
C PHE A 252 38.05 44.66 6.44
N ALA A 253 37.60 45.27 7.55
CA ALA A 253 38.43 45.53 8.69
C ALA A 253 37.66 45.33 10.01
N VAL A 254 38.36 44.84 11.04
CA VAL A 254 37.83 44.81 12.41
C VAL A 254 37.49 46.23 12.87
N GLY A 255 36.33 46.40 13.47
CA GLY A 255 35.77 47.69 13.90
C GLY A 255 34.95 48.40 12.81
N GLN A 256 34.81 47.82 11.62
CA GLN A 256 34.05 48.40 10.54
C GLN A 256 32.56 48.20 10.74
N PRO A 257 31.73 49.25 10.61
CA PRO A 257 30.28 49.12 10.68
C PRO A 257 29.75 48.40 9.45
N VAL A 258 28.71 47.57 9.66
CA VAL A 258 28.05 46.79 8.63
C VAL A 258 26.55 47.01 8.59
N ARG A 259 25.96 46.69 7.47
CA ARG A 259 24.51 46.66 7.27
C ARG A 259 24.13 45.39 6.49
N LEU A 260 23.13 44.68 7.01
CA LEU A 260 22.52 43.54 6.36
C LEU A 260 21.14 43.95 5.84
N ASP A 261 20.93 43.97 4.53
CA ASP A 261 19.66 44.24 3.89
C ASP A 261 19.01 42.93 3.45
N VAL A 262 17.87 42.60 4.06
CA VAL A 262 17.08 41.40 3.72
C VAL A 262 15.78 41.81 3.10
N LYS A 263 15.46 41.25 1.94
CA LYS A 263 14.18 41.44 1.24
C LYS A 263 13.49 40.10 1.06
N THR A 264 12.24 40.07 1.45
CA THR A 264 11.38 38.88 1.34
C THR A 264 10.06 39.23 0.69
N SER A 265 9.45 38.29 -0.03
CA SER A 265 8.10 38.47 -0.61
C SER A 265 7.00 38.44 0.44
N LEU A 266 7.25 37.84 1.63
CA LEU A 266 6.36 37.78 2.76
C LEU A 266 7.02 38.35 4.01
N ASP A 267 6.22 38.92 4.91
CA ASP A 267 6.68 39.42 6.21
C ASP A 267 6.98 38.21 7.15
N LEU A 268 8.23 37.85 7.26
CA LEU A 268 8.69 36.71 8.10
C LEU A 268 8.32 36.87 9.58
N SER A 269 8.13 38.09 10.10
CA SER A 269 7.72 38.32 11.49
C SER A 269 6.32 37.79 11.81
N LYS A 270 5.53 37.46 10.75
CA LYS A 270 4.17 36.91 10.88
C LYS A 270 4.15 35.38 10.64
N ILE A 271 5.28 34.77 10.35
CA ILE A 271 5.36 33.35 10.01
C ILE A 271 5.88 32.58 11.23
N GLN A 272 5.13 31.57 11.65
CA GLN A 272 5.51 30.64 12.73
C GLN A 272 6.29 29.45 12.17
N THR A 273 5.84 28.89 11.04
CA THR A 273 6.41 27.70 10.42
C THR A 273 6.44 27.84 8.91
N ALA A 274 7.52 27.42 8.28
CA ALA A 274 7.59 27.29 6.82
C ALA A 274 8.44 26.09 6.42
N ILE A 275 7.96 25.38 5.41
CA ILE A 275 8.70 24.31 4.73
C ILE A 275 8.37 24.35 3.24
N SER A 276 9.41 24.29 2.43
CA SER A 276 9.26 24.31 0.98
C SER A 276 9.04 22.94 0.38
N GLY A 277 8.53 22.95 -0.83
CA GLY A 277 8.38 21.79 -1.71
C GLY A 277 8.57 22.19 -3.17
N VAL A 278 7.66 21.78 -4.04
CA VAL A 278 7.81 21.96 -5.49
C VAL A 278 6.69 22.84 -6.05
N GLY A 279 5.87 22.29 -6.91
CA GLY A 279 4.77 22.98 -7.55
C GLY A 279 3.45 22.80 -6.79
N ARG A 280 2.51 23.65 -7.11
CA ARG A 280 1.14 23.57 -6.60
C ARG A 280 0.36 22.46 -7.30
N ILE A 281 -0.48 21.77 -6.55
CA ILE A 281 -1.41 20.75 -7.05
C ILE A 281 -2.80 21.36 -7.21
N LEU A 282 -3.24 22.12 -6.20
CA LEU A 282 -4.53 22.80 -6.16
C LEU A 282 -4.36 24.25 -5.72
N VAL A 283 -5.12 25.14 -6.34
CA VAL A 283 -5.36 26.52 -5.93
C VAL A 283 -6.87 26.75 -5.97
N ASP A 284 -7.45 27.14 -4.85
CA ASP A 284 -8.90 27.38 -4.72
C ASP A 284 -9.77 26.22 -5.23
N GLY A 285 -9.37 24.99 -4.88
CA GLY A 285 -10.07 23.76 -5.23
C GLY A 285 -9.91 23.31 -6.68
N GLN A 286 -9.11 24.03 -7.49
CA GLN A 286 -8.91 23.74 -8.92
C GLN A 286 -7.43 23.49 -9.24
N LYS A 287 -7.17 22.78 -10.34
CA LYS A 287 -5.83 22.70 -10.92
C LYS A 287 -5.31 24.13 -11.20
N PRO A 288 -4.07 24.47 -10.81
CA PRO A 288 -3.51 25.78 -11.02
C PRO A 288 -3.59 26.24 -12.48
N ALA A 289 -3.89 27.50 -12.72
CA ALA A 289 -3.81 28.10 -14.05
C ALA A 289 -2.34 28.20 -14.50
N GLN A 290 -2.12 28.28 -15.82
CA GLN A 290 -0.79 28.42 -16.37
C GLN A 290 -0.01 29.59 -15.74
N GLY A 291 1.19 29.32 -15.23
CA GLY A 291 2.05 30.28 -14.54
C GLY A 291 1.77 30.43 -13.04
N GLN A 292 0.79 29.69 -12.49
CA GLN A 292 0.49 29.62 -11.05
C GLN A 292 0.91 28.28 -10.42
N GLU A 293 1.31 27.33 -11.24
CA GLU A 293 1.66 25.96 -10.85
C GLU A 293 3.04 25.86 -10.17
N GLY A 294 3.93 26.80 -10.43
CA GLY A 294 5.35 26.66 -10.09
C GLY A 294 6.04 25.59 -10.95
N LEU A 295 6.99 24.87 -10.37
CA LEU A 295 7.68 23.78 -11.06
C LEU A 295 6.74 22.59 -11.24
N VAL A 296 6.39 22.28 -12.48
CA VAL A 296 5.51 21.16 -12.81
C VAL A 296 6.28 19.84 -12.77
N VAL A 297 5.80 18.90 -11.96
CA VAL A 297 6.32 17.53 -11.94
C VAL A 297 5.77 16.73 -13.12
N SER A 298 6.63 15.95 -13.77
CA SER A 298 6.26 15.16 -14.96
C SER A 298 6.26 13.67 -14.67
N GLY A 299 5.52 12.92 -15.50
CA GLY A 299 5.50 11.46 -15.47
C GLY A 299 4.79 10.87 -14.24
N ARG A 300 4.70 9.54 -14.25
CA ARG A 300 4.11 8.74 -13.19
C ARG A 300 5.22 8.27 -12.26
N HIS A 301 5.20 8.72 -11.00
CA HIS A 301 6.22 8.45 -9.99
C HIS A 301 5.60 8.36 -8.59
N PRO A 302 6.34 7.84 -7.58
CA PRO A 302 5.98 8.07 -6.19
C PRO A 302 5.85 9.56 -5.92
N ARG A 303 4.86 9.95 -5.11
CA ARG A 303 4.55 11.37 -4.82
C ARG A 303 4.37 11.58 -3.32
N THR A 304 4.81 12.75 -2.86
CA THR A 304 4.48 13.28 -1.54
C THR A 304 3.79 14.62 -1.74
N ALA A 305 2.69 14.83 -1.03
CA ALA A 305 1.90 16.04 -1.15
C ALA A 305 1.35 16.49 0.21
N LEU A 306 1.08 17.80 0.30
CA LEU A 306 0.40 18.46 1.40
C LEU A 306 -0.82 19.21 0.88
N GLY A 307 -1.95 19.10 1.57
CA GLY A 307 -3.19 19.82 1.26
C GLY A 307 -3.84 20.44 2.47
N ILE A 308 -4.58 21.53 2.24
CA ILE A 308 -5.32 22.30 3.23
C ILE A 308 -6.79 22.31 2.80
N SER A 309 -7.73 22.00 3.71
CA SER A 309 -9.17 22.12 3.46
C SER A 309 -9.60 23.57 3.23
N GLN A 310 -10.79 23.78 2.66
CA GLN A 310 -11.29 25.12 2.35
C GLN A 310 -11.48 26.00 3.60
N ASP A 311 -11.91 25.41 4.70
CA ASP A 311 -12.10 26.08 5.99
C ASP A 311 -10.81 26.15 6.83
N GLN A 312 -9.70 25.65 6.29
CA GLN A 312 -8.38 25.56 6.92
C GLN A 312 -8.34 24.71 8.21
N SER A 313 -9.41 23.97 8.49
CA SER A 313 -9.50 23.13 9.70
C SER A 313 -8.78 21.81 9.58
N THR A 314 -8.52 21.33 8.36
CA THR A 314 -7.89 20.01 8.11
C THR A 314 -6.64 20.16 7.26
N LEU A 315 -5.52 19.61 7.76
CA LEU A 315 -4.31 19.41 6.99
C LEU A 315 -4.23 17.94 6.53
N ILE A 316 -3.80 17.74 5.29
CA ILE A 316 -3.71 16.44 4.65
C ILE A 316 -2.28 16.22 4.18
N TRP A 317 -1.62 15.18 4.67
CA TRP A 317 -0.40 14.67 4.03
C TRP A 317 -0.72 13.41 3.25
N MET A 318 -0.18 13.31 2.07
CA MET A 318 -0.42 12.16 1.18
C MET A 318 0.91 11.67 0.61
N VAL A 319 1.13 10.36 0.69
CA VAL A 319 2.18 9.67 -0.07
C VAL A 319 1.52 8.64 -0.98
N VAL A 320 1.87 8.68 -2.26
CA VAL A 320 1.48 7.67 -3.24
C VAL A 320 2.73 6.88 -3.61
N ASP A 321 2.72 5.59 -3.35
CA ASP A 321 3.81 4.69 -3.72
C ASP A 321 3.95 4.52 -5.23
N GLY A 322 5.10 4.04 -5.68
CA GLY A 322 5.30 3.80 -7.12
C GLY A 322 6.64 3.11 -7.43
N ARG A 323 6.83 2.78 -8.70
CA ARG A 323 8.01 2.05 -9.22
C ARG A 323 8.10 0.60 -8.76
N GLY A 324 7.03 0.04 -8.26
CA GLY A 324 6.87 -1.34 -7.84
C GLY A 324 5.47 -1.82 -8.21
N ASP A 325 4.83 -2.56 -7.31
CA ASP A 325 3.45 -3.00 -7.48
C ASP A 325 2.50 -1.80 -7.61
N SER A 326 2.72 -0.76 -6.82
CA SER A 326 2.06 0.54 -7.03
C SER A 326 2.69 1.29 -8.21
N ILE A 327 1.84 1.76 -9.12
CA ILE A 327 2.27 2.44 -10.36
C ILE A 327 2.70 3.90 -10.15
N GLY A 328 2.38 4.50 -9.00
CA GLY A 328 2.59 5.93 -8.74
C GLY A 328 1.47 6.81 -9.27
N ALA A 329 1.69 8.12 -9.23
CA ALA A 329 0.73 9.11 -9.68
C ALA A 329 1.34 10.16 -10.61
N THR A 330 0.54 10.61 -11.60
CA THR A 330 0.80 11.77 -12.43
C THR A 330 0.34 13.06 -11.73
N GLN A 331 0.67 14.22 -12.28
CA GLN A 331 0.18 15.51 -11.77
C GLN A 331 -1.35 15.57 -11.74
N ASP A 332 -2.01 15.12 -12.82
CA ASP A 332 -3.47 15.19 -12.92
C ASP A 332 -4.17 14.23 -11.94
N GLU A 333 -3.56 13.06 -11.70
CA GLU A 333 -4.06 12.15 -10.67
C GLU A 333 -3.88 12.69 -9.26
N MET A 334 -2.77 13.39 -8.98
CA MET A 334 -2.60 14.07 -7.69
C MET A 334 -3.63 15.17 -7.49
N VAL A 335 -4.00 15.91 -8.55
CA VAL A 335 -5.13 16.87 -8.49
C VAL A 335 -6.42 16.17 -8.06
N ALA A 336 -6.76 15.06 -8.73
CA ALA A 336 -7.98 14.31 -8.43
C ALA A 336 -7.95 13.69 -7.01
N LEU A 337 -6.81 13.10 -6.61
CA LEU A 337 -6.63 12.52 -5.28
C LEU A 337 -6.77 13.58 -4.19
N MET A 338 -6.09 14.71 -4.32
CA MET A 338 -6.15 15.77 -3.31
C MET A 338 -7.56 16.35 -3.19
N GLN A 339 -8.31 16.48 -4.31
CA GLN A 339 -9.73 16.87 -4.30
C GLN A 339 -10.59 15.78 -3.61
N GLU A 340 -10.39 14.49 -3.93
CA GLU A 340 -11.13 13.38 -3.32
C GLU A 340 -10.96 13.36 -1.80
N TYR A 341 -9.75 13.66 -1.31
CA TYR A 341 -9.43 13.70 0.12
C TYR A 341 -9.80 15.02 0.81
N GLY A 342 -10.33 16.00 0.07
CA GLY A 342 -10.92 17.23 0.62
C GLY A 342 -9.99 18.44 0.67
N ALA A 343 -8.85 18.40 -0.04
CA ALA A 343 -7.98 19.56 -0.14
C ALA A 343 -8.57 20.65 -1.04
N TYR A 344 -8.41 21.89 -0.64
CA TYR A 344 -8.76 23.10 -1.40
C TYR A 344 -7.52 23.78 -1.98
N ASN A 345 -6.43 23.85 -1.20
CA ASN A 345 -5.12 24.21 -1.67
C ASN A 345 -4.15 23.06 -1.42
N ALA A 346 -3.26 22.77 -2.36
CA ALA A 346 -2.31 21.67 -2.20
C ALA A 346 -1.01 21.91 -3.00
N MET A 347 0.09 21.33 -2.50
CA MET A 347 1.41 21.37 -3.11
C MET A 347 2.12 20.03 -3.03
N HIS A 348 3.12 19.83 -3.89
CA HIS A 348 4.05 18.72 -3.80
C HIS A 348 5.20 19.01 -2.85
N PHE A 349 5.63 18.00 -2.10
CA PHE A 349 6.98 17.86 -1.58
C PHE A 349 7.86 17.09 -2.58
N ASP A 350 9.12 16.79 -2.22
CA ASP A 350 9.99 15.96 -3.05
C ASP A 350 9.39 14.57 -3.23
N GLY A 351 9.47 14.07 -4.44
CA GLY A 351 8.87 12.82 -4.85
C GLY A 351 9.89 11.72 -5.15
N GLY A 352 9.44 10.70 -5.86
CA GLY A 352 10.30 9.59 -6.27
C GLY A 352 10.83 8.80 -5.07
N GLY A 353 12.14 8.56 -5.03
CA GLY A 353 12.76 7.80 -3.94
C GLY A 353 12.78 8.50 -2.58
N SER A 354 12.46 9.80 -2.54
CA SER A 354 12.31 10.55 -1.27
C SER A 354 10.94 10.36 -0.63
N SER A 355 9.93 9.90 -1.39
CA SER A 355 8.56 9.73 -0.88
C SER A 355 8.52 8.75 0.28
N THR A 356 8.32 9.28 1.47
CA THR A 356 8.32 8.52 2.72
C THR A 356 7.30 9.12 3.69
N MET A 357 6.50 8.27 4.32
CA MET A 357 5.63 8.61 5.43
C MET A 357 5.99 7.75 6.63
N VAL A 358 6.20 8.38 7.76
CA VAL A 358 6.41 7.72 9.05
C VAL A 358 5.25 8.09 9.96
N ALA A 359 4.70 7.12 10.66
CA ALA A 359 3.70 7.37 11.69
C ALA A 359 3.79 6.29 12.77
N LYS A 360 3.39 6.65 13.98
CA LYS A 360 3.10 5.74 15.07
C LYS A 360 1.60 5.70 15.24
N THR A 361 0.97 4.65 14.73
CA THR A 361 -0.47 4.43 14.93
C THR A 361 -0.74 3.82 16.31
N ALA A 362 -2.00 3.77 16.71
CA ALA A 362 -2.41 3.16 17.97
C ALA A 362 -2.08 1.66 18.06
N GLU A 363 -1.78 1.02 16.94
CA GLU A 363 -1.38 -0.39 16.89
C GLU A 363 0.13 -0.59 16.95
N ASP A 364 0.92 0.47 16.79
CA ASP A 364 2.39 0.41 16.75
C ASP A 364 3.01 0.67 18.13
N ILE A 365 4.09 -0.02 18.42
CA ILE A 365 4.89 0.22 19.64
C ILE A 365 5.76 1.47 19.46
N GLN A 366 6.27 1.70 18.25
CA GLN A 366 7.17 2.78 17.88
C GLN A 366 6.82 3.34 16.50
N PRO A 367 7.31 4.53 16.11
CA PRO A 367 7.12 5.03 14.76
C PRO A 367 7.70 4.08 13.71
N GLU A 368 6.98 3.90 12.61
CA GLU A 368 7.36 3.04 11.49
C GLU A 368 7.14 3.73 10.16
N VAL A 369 7.90 3.32 9.13
CA VAL A 369 7.65 3.72 7.74
C VAL A 369 6.37 3.03 7.26
N LYS A 370 5.36 3.80 6.90
CA LYS A 370 4.03 3.29 6.54
C LYS A 370 3.89 2.93 5.07
N ASN A 371 4.70 3.51 4.21
CA ASN A 371 4.64 3.31 2.77
C ASN A 371 5.78 2.42 2.25
N THR A 372 5.66 1.94 1.02
CA THR A 372 6.72 1.16 0.36
C THR A 372 7.68 2.10 -0.36
N VAL A 373 8.88 2.28 0.19
CA VAL A 373 9.89 3.17 -0.40
C VAL A 373 10.45 2.62 -1.70
N SER A 374 10.45 3.41 -2.74
CA SER A 374 10.73 2.95 -4.12
C SER A 374 12.21 2.63 -4.41
N ASP A 375 13.13 3.03 -3.55
CA ASP A 375 14.57 2.76 -3.71
C ASP A 375 14.99 1.43 -3.03
N GLY A 376 14.05 0.66 -2.49
CA GLY A 376 14.30 -0.58 -1.75
C GLY A 376 14.80 -0.38 -0.32
N ALA A 377 15.22 0.83 0.02
CA ALA A 377 15.54 1.29 1.35
C ALA A 377 15.21 2.77 1.47
N GLU A 378 14.98 3.25 2.69
CA GLU A 378 14.67 4.65 2.96
C GLU A 378 15.81 5.56 2.49
N ARG A 379 15.49 6.54 1.64
CA ARG A 379 16.47 7.52 1.14
C ARG A 379 16.82 8.50 2.26
N LYS A 380 18.12 8.81 2.39
CA LYS A 380 18.57 9.94 3.21
C LYS A 380 18.17 11.25 2.56
N ILE A 381 17.41 12.07 3.26
CA ILE A 381 16.86 13.36 2.84
C ILE A 381 17.41 14.48 3.71
N ILE A 382 17.22 15.73 3.28
CA ILE A 382 17.74 16.88 4.03
C ILE A 382 16.81 17.33 5.15
N ASN A 383 15.50 17.26 4.91
CA ASN A 383 14.51 17.63 5.90
C ASN A 383 13.21 16.82 5.74
N GLY A 384 12.44 16.73 6.82
CA GLY A 384 11.10 16.22 6.87
C GLY A 384 10.16 17.25 7.49
N PHE A 385 8.85 17.00 7.38
CA PHE A 385 7.83 17.76 8.06
C PHE A 385 7.18 16.88 9.12
N GLY A 386 7.39 17.23 10.38
CA GLY A 386 6.98 16.46 11.56
C GLY A 386 5.72 16.99 12.20
N LEU A 387 4.92 16.07 12.73
CA LEU A 387 3.78 16.31 13.60
C LEU A 387 4.15 15.91 15.03
N PHE A 388 3.96 16.80 15.96
CA PHE A 388 4.25 16.61 17.37
C PHE A 388 2.95 16.71 18.19
N ASN A 389 2.77 15.80 19.12
CA ASN A 389 1.73 15.89 20.13
C ASN A 389 2.33 16.46 21.41
N GLN A 390 1.92 17.68 21.79
CA GLN A 390 2.37 18.38 22.97
C GLN A 390 1.40 18.26 24.16
N ALA A 391 0.35 17.44 24.04
CA ALA A 391 -0.54 17.17 25.15
C ALA A 391 0.27 16.53 26.31
N PRO A 392 -0.04 16.88 27.55
CA PRO A 392 0.59 16.20 28.69
C PRO A 392 0.12 14.75 28.72
N VAL A 393 1.04 13.82 29.08
CA VAL A 393 0.69 12.41 29.29
C VAL A 393 -0.35 12.33 30.39
N GLY A 394 -1.49 11.72 30.06
CA GLY A 394 -2.65 11.55 30.94
C GLY A 394 -2.67 10.19 31.65
N GLU A 395 -3.83 9.89 32.23
CA GLU A 395 -4.11 8.56 32.80
C GLU A 395 -4.58 7.59 31.72
N LEU A 396 -4.50 6.28 31.99
CA LEU A 396 -5.01 5.25 31.09
C LEU A 396 -6.50 5.43 30.82
N THR A 397 -6.86 5.68 29.57
CA THR A 397 -8.27 5.82 29.13
C THR A 397 -8.75 4.61 28.33
N GLN A 398 -7.88 3.94 27.61
CA GLN A 398 -8.23 2.81 26.74
C GLN A 398 -7.07 1.82 26.59
N ILE A 399 -7.42 0.59 26.19
CA ILE A 399 -6.46 -0.42 25.74
C ILE A 399 -6.82 -0.90 24.35
N SER A 400 -5.82 -1.40 23.61
CA SER A 400 -6.01 -2.12 22.36
C SER A 400 -5.63 -3.59 22.53
N LEU A 401 -6.17 -4.44 21.66
CA LEU A 401 -5.88 -5.87 21.61
C LEU A 401 -5.72 -6.30 20.16
N LYS A 402 -4.55 -6.80 19.80
CA LYS A 402 -4.22 -7.26 18.45
C LYS A 402 -3.70 -8.69 18.47
N PRO A 403 -4.31 -9.63 17.73
CA PRO A 403 -3.77 -10.98 17.59
C PRO A 403 -2.64 -10.98 16.53
N SER A 404 -1.68 -11.87 16.67
CA SER A 404 -0.63 -12.09 15.66
C SER A 404 -1.16 -12.70 14.35
N ALA A 405 -2.36 -13.31 14.39
CA ALA A 405 -3.09 -13.81 13.23
C ALA A 405 -4.60 -13.85 13.55
N GLU A 406 -5.42 -13.48 12.57
CA GLU A 406 -6.88 -13.52 12.66
C GLU A 406 -7.43 -14.94 12.47
N ARG A 407 -6.69 -15.80 11.77
CA ARG A 407 -7.02 -17.21 11.55
C ARG A 407 -5.93 -18.10 12.17
N VAL A 408 -6.33 -19.14 12.88
CA VAL A 408 -5.41 -20.04 13.58
C VAL A 408 -5.98 -21.47 13.57
N PHE A 409 -5.13 -22.47 13.54
CA PHE A 409 -5.57 -23.86 13.67
C PHE A 409 -5.84 -24.23 15.14
N VAL A 410 -6.79 -25.12 15.37
CA VAL A 410 -7.00 -25.75 16.68
C VAL A 410 -5.69 -26.35 17.19
N ASN A 411 -5.36 -26.11 18.44
CA ASN A 411 -4.10 -26.49 19.09
C ASN A 411 -2.84 -25.78 18.56
N ASN A 412 -2.99 -24.74 17.76
CA ASN A 412 -1.88 -23.87 17.40
C ASN A 412 -2.02 -22.52 18.11
N SER A 413 -0.91 -21.91 18.53
CA SER A 413 -0.94 -20.72 19.39
C SER A 413 -0.77 -19.45 18.56
N ILE A 414 -1.48 -18.40 18.99
CA ILE A 414 -1.26 -17.01 18.56
C ILE A 414 -0.82 -16.16 19.74
N THR A 415 -0.10 -15.09 19.47
CA THR A 415 0.28 -14.10 20.49
C THR A 415 -0.71 -12.93 20.44
N LEU A 416 -1.11 -12.46 21.60
CA LEU A 416 -1.99 -11.31 21.80
C LEU A 416 -1.17 -10.13 22.26
N GLN A 417 -1.12 -9.06 21.48
CA GLN A 417 -0.49 -7.81 21.86
C GLN A 417 -1.53 -6.90 22.51
N VAL A 418 -1.25 -6.39 23.70
CA VAL A 418 -2.08 -5.42 24.40
C VAL A 418 -1.28 -4.15 24.62
N ALA A 419 -1.85 -3.00 24.26
CA ALA A 419 -1.25 -1.70 24.51
C ALA A 419 -2.23 -0.79 25.24
N GLY A 420 -1.73 0.09 26.11
CA GLY A 420 -2.51 1.05 26.85
C GLY A 420 -2.25 2.47 26.35
N TYR A 421 -3.31 3.33 26.37
CA TYR A 421 -3.23 4.71 25.91
C TYR A 421 -4.01 5.66 26.83
N ASP A 422 -3.54 6.90 26.92
CA ASP A 422 -4.34 8.00 27.44
C ASP A 422 -5.31 8.54 26.35
N GLU A 423 -5.98 9.66 26.64
CA GLU A 423 -6.93 10.28 25.70
C GLU A 423 -6.27 10.88 24.44
N TYR A 424 -4.95 11.10 24.48
CA TYR A 424 -4.15 11.64 23.36
C TYR A 424 -3.32 10.56 22.67
N PHE A 425 -3.55 9.28 22.97
CA PHE A 425 -2.82 8.12 22.43
C PHE A 425 -1.32 8.07 22.80
N HIS A 426 -0.92 8.72 23.92
CA HIS A 426 0.37 8.40 24.50
C HIS A 426 0.35 6.99 25.08
N ASN A 427 1.44 6.25 24.86
CA ASN A 427 1.57 4.92 25.41
C ASN A 427 1.62 4.98 26.94
N ILE A 428 0.81 4.16 27.58
CA ILE A 428 0.81 3.94 29.02
C ILE A 428 1.27 2.51 29.27
N ASP A 429 2.33 2.37 30.05
CA ASP A 429 2.86 1.05 30.40
C ASP A 429 1.85 0.25 31.19
N LEU A 430 1.57 -0.97 30.74
CA LEU A 430 0.68 -1.93 31.39
C LEU A 430 1.50 -3.00 32.12
N ASP A 431 1.11 -3.34 33.32
CA ASP A 431 1.60 -4.56 33.97
C ASP A 431 0.90 -5.78 33.35
N ILE A 432 1.59 -6.49 32.48
CA ILE A 432 1.08 -7.64 31.74
C ILE A 432 0.49 -8.73 32.64
N ASN A 433 0.96 -8.83 33.89
CA ASN A 433 0.46 -9.82 34.84
C ASN A 433 -0.94 -9.47 35.40
N GLN A 434 -1.38 -8.24 35.20
CA GLN A 434 -2.72 -7.78 35.62
C GLN A 434 -3.73 -7.82 34.46
N ILE A 435 -3.32 -8.19 33.27
CA ILE A 435 -4.23 -8.35 32.14
C ILE A 435 -4.96 -9.66 32.28
N VAL A 436 -6.29 -9.60 32.27
CA VAL A 436 -7.15 -10.77 32.28
C VAL A 436 -7.73 -10.99 30.89
N PHE A 437 -7.49 -12.18 30.35
CA PHE A 437 -8.05 -12.58 29.07
C PHE A 437 -9.28 -13.48 29.27
N SER A 438 -10.24 -13.35 28.36
CA SER A 438 -11.37 -14.26 28.25
C SER A 438 -11.72 -14.51 26.78
N VAL A 439 -12.36 -15.63 26.50
CA VAL A 439 -12.83 -16.03 25.19
C VAL A 439 -14.30 -16.34 25.20
N ALA A 440 -15.02 -15.94 24.16
CA ALA A 440 -16.42 -16.28 23.91
C ALA A 440 -16.57 -16.87 22.51
N GLY A 441 -17.57 -17.73 22.29
CA GLY A 441 -17.81 -18.39 21.01
C GLY A 441 -17.02 -19.69 20.81
N GLY A 442 -16.15 -20.05 21.76
CA GLY A 442 -15.33 -21.26 21.74
C GLY A 442 -14.55 -21.44 23.04
N GLU A 443 -13.62 -22.39 23.05
CA GLU A 443 -12.74 -22.69 24.17
C GLU A 443 -11.27 -22.61 23.78
N GLY A 444 -10.40 -22.24 24.72
CA GLY A 444 -8.96 -22.17 24.51
C GLY A 444 -8.20 -21.93 25.80
N ILE A 445 -6.88 -22.00 25.71
CA ILE A 445 -5.97 -21.87 26.87
C ILE A 445 -5.17 -20.59 26.70
N PHE A 446 -5.11 -19.77 27.76
CA PHE A 446 -4.24 -18.61 27.84
C PHE A 446 -2.99 -18.92 28.65
N GLU A 447 -1.81 -18.70 28.08
CA GLU A 447 -0.51 -18.76 28.75
C GLU A 447 0.21 -17.41 28.60
N GLY A 448 0.03 -16.54 29.59
CA GLY A 448 0.44 -15.13 29.46
C GLY A 448 -0.33 -14.46 28.35
N THR A 449 0.36 -13.98 27.32
CA THR A 449 -0.22 -13.37 26.13
C THR A 449 -0.45 -14.35 24.97
N ASN A 450 -0.12 -15.61 25.14
CA ASN A 450 -0.39 -16.63 24.12
C ASN A 450 -1.78 -17.22 24.32
N PHE A 451 -2.50 -17.37 23.22
CA PHE A 451 -3.80 -18.02 23.19
C PHE A 451 -3.76 -19.22 22.25
N THR A 452 -4.22 -20.38 22.75
CA THR A 452 -4.32 -21.63 22.00
C THR A 452 -5.77 -22.09 21.99
N PRO A 453 -6.52 -21.97 20.87
CA PRO A 453 -7.88 -22.46 20.78
C PRO A 453 -7.92 -23.99 20.84
N THR A 454 -8.88 -24.54 21.58
CA THR A 454 -9.12 -25.99 21.71
C THR A 454 -10.37 -26.43 20.93
N THR A 455 -11.19 -25.49 20.50
CA THR A 455 -12.37 -25.73 19.65
C THR A 455 -12.27 -24.89 18.36
N SER A 456 -12.96 -25.30 17.31
CA SER A 456 -13.04 -24.57 16.04
C SER A 456 -14.22 -23.60 16.03
N GLY A 457 -14.11 -22.56 15.20
CA GLY A 457 -15.14 -21.56 14.94
C GLY A 457 -14.68 -20.14 15.22
N LYS A 458 -15.58 -19.17 14.98
CA LYS A 458 -15.32 -17.75 15.28
C LYS A 458 -15.37 -17.54 16.80
N MET A 459 -14.37 -16.86 17.31
CA MET A 459 -14.17 -16.58 18.73
C MET A 459 -13.92 -15.11 18.94
N GLN A 460 -14.49 -14.56 19.98
CA GLN A 460 -14.17 -13.21 20.46
C GLN A 460 -13.26 -13.31 21.66
N ILE A 461 -12.06 -12.74 21.56
CA ILE A 461 -11.12 -12.62 22.67
C ILE A 461 -11.27 -11.23 23.27
N THR A 462 -11.34 -11.16 24.60
CA THR A 462 -11.41 -9.92 25.37
C THR A 462 -10.22 -9.84 26.31
N ALA A 463 -9.46 -8.73 26.24
CA ALA A 463 -8.50 -8.35 27.26
C ALA A 463 -9.13 -7.33 28.20
N THR A 464 -8.90 -7.49 29.49
CA THR A 464 -9.33 -6.56 30.54
C THR A 464 -8.15 -6.15 31.38
N TYR A 465 -7.96 -4.86 31.55
CA TYR A 465 -6.97 -4.28 32.45
C TYR A 465 -7.63 -3.18 33.28
N GLN A 466 -7.70 -3.35 34.60
CA GLN A 466 -8.48 -2.49 35.49
C GLN A 466 -9.98 -2.47 35.07
N ASP A 467 -10.48 -1.28 34.69
CA ASP A 467 -11.85 -1.05 34.18
C ASP A 467 -11.92 -0.93 32.64
N LYS A 468 -10.80 -1.11 31.93
CA LYS A 468 -10.72 -1.00 30.48
C LYS A 468 -10.76 -2.36 29.82
N THR A 469 -11.44 -2.43 28.68
CA THR A 469 -11.56 -3.66 27.89
C THR A 469 -11.28 -3.40 26.42
N ALA A 470 -10.64 -4.35 25.75
CA ALA A 470 -10.51 -4.40 24.31
C ALA A 470 -10.89 -5.80 23.80
N THR A 471 -11.47 -5.86 22.62
CA THR A 471 -11.90 -7.12 22.00
C THR A 471 -11.31 -7.28 20.62
N THR A 472 -11.03 -8.51 20.24
CA THR A 472 -10.67 -8.88 18.87
C THR A 472 -11.38 -10.16 18.48
N GLU A 473 -11.60 -10.39 17.21
CA GLU A 473 -12.17 -11.63 16.69
C GLU A 473 -11.06 -12.45 16.01
N ILE A 474 -11.14 -13.78 16.21
CA ILE A 474 -10.32 -14.75 15.51
C ILE A 474 -11.19 -15.89 15.00
N GLU A 475 -10.73 -16.59 13.99
CA GLU A 475 -11.34 -17.82 13.51
C GLU A 475 -10.40 -19.01 13.77
N SER A 476 -10.86 -19.97 14.56
CA SER A 476 -10.13 -21.21 14.80
C SER A 476 -10.61 -22.31 13.86
N MET A 477 -9.68 -22.94 13.15
CA MET A 477 -9.97 -23.87 12.05
C MET A 477 -9.53 -25.29 12.37
N VAL A 478 -10.31 -26.27 11.90
CA VAL A 478 -9.96 -27.69 12.02
C VAL A 478 -8.86 -28.02 11.01
N VAL A 479 -7.81 -28.69 11.46
CA VAL A 479 -6.75 -29.21 10.59
C VAL A 479 -7.30 -30.40 9.81
N ALA A 480 -7.24 -30.33 8.48
CA ALA A 480 -7.57 -31.44 7.58
C ALA A 480 -6.32 -32.23 7.18
N SER A 481 -5.22 -31.54 6.88
CA SER A 481 -3.95 -32.16 6.54
C SER A 481 -2.78 -31.27 6.95
N ILE A 482 -1.61 -31.88 7.11
CA ILE A 482 -0.33 -31.19 7.23
C ILE A 482 0.63 -31.72 6.20
N SER A 483 1.51 -30.87 5.69
CA SER A 483 2.58 -31.23 4.75
C SER A 483 3.90 -30.59 5.14
N PRO A 484 5.03 -31.28 4.99
CA PRO A 484 6.33 -30.66 5.21
C PRO A 484 6.64 -29.69 4.07
N LYS A 485 7.42 -28.62 4.35
CA LYS A 485 7.92 -27.70 3.32
C LYS A 485 9.09 -28.29 2.54
N GLU A 486 9.88 -29.14 3.18
CA GLU A 486 10.98 -29.86 2.58
C GLU A 486 10.54 -31.29 2.24
N GLU A 487 10.78 -31.76 1.02
CA GLU A 487 10.43 -33.09 0.61
C GLU A 487 11.28 -34.17 1.31
N GLU A 488 12.52 -33.84 1.69
CA GLU A 488 13.46 -34.69 2.37
C GLU A 488 14.47 -33.90 3.21
N ILE A 489 14.88 -34.42 4.35
CA ILE A 489 15.96 -33.87 5.17
C ILE A 489 17.26 -34.63 4.86
N ARG A 490 18.26 -33.96 4.29
CA ARG A 490 19.59 -34.49 4.05
C ARG A 490 20.62 -33.81 4.93
N LEU A 491 21.34 -34.62 5.72
CA LEU A 491 22.40 -34.15 6.62
C LEU A 491 23.69 -34.92 6.36
N GLY A 492 24.83 -34.27 6.49
CA GLY A 492 26.15 -34.87 6.24
C GLY A 492 26.62 -35.78 7.38
N GLY A 493 26.09 -35.67 8.60
CA GLY A 493 26.50 -36.53 9.71
C GLY A 493 26.11 -36.01 11.10
N ASP A 494 26.76 -36.56 12.10
CA ASP A 494 26.53 -36.30 13.52
C ASP A 494 26.65 -34.79 13.87
N GLY A 495 25.72 -34.27 14.65
CA GLY A 495 25.65 -32.90 15.11
C GLY A 495 25.03 -31.89 14.12
N GLU A 496 24.80 -32.29 12.85
CA GLU A 496 24.12 -31.44 11.89
C GLU A 496 22.62 -31.29 12.22
N ARG A 497 22.03 -30.20 11.74
CA ARG A 497 20.69 -29.76 12.15
C ARG A 497 19.84 -29.42 10.95
N ALA A 498 18.54 -29.70 11.04
CA ALA A 498 17.52 -29.25 10.11
C ALA A 498 16.35 -28.65 10.88
N GLN A 499 15.86 -27.51 10.39
CA GLN A 499 14.64 -26.89 10.90
C GLN A 499 13.43 -27.56 10.26
N LEU A 500 12.54 -28.09 11.07
CA LEU A 500 11.30 -28.71 10.62
C LEU A 500 10.25 -27.63 10.39
N GLN A 501 9.73 -27.54 9.17
CA GLN A 501 8.71 -26.58 8.79
C GLN A 501 7.54 -27.27 8.11
N PHE A 502 6.32 -26.91 8.51
CA PHE A 502 5.11 -27.53 8.00
C PHE A 502 4.08 -26.47 7.61
N THR A 503 3.24 -26.84 6.65
CA THR A 503 2.03 -26.10 6.28
C THR A 503 0.83 -26.97 6.64
N ALA A 504 -0.13 -26.42 7.37
CA ALA A 504 -1.40 -27.05 7.60
C ALA A 504 -2.47 -26.54 6.63
N LYS A 505 -3.42 -27.39 6.30
CA LYS A 505 -4.61 -27.09 5.51
C LYS A 505 -5.86 -27.38 6.33
N SER A 506 -6.82 -26.45 6.34
CA SER A 506 -8.09 -26.64 7.04
C SER A 506 -9.07 -27.46 6.20
N THR A 507 -10.16 -27.90 6.84
CA THR A 507 -11.30 -28.53 6.16
C THR A 507 -12.02 -27.62 5.16
N GLU A 508 -11.79 -26.31 5.24
CA GLU A 508 -12.33 -25.29 4.32
C GLU A 508 -11.30 -24.80 3.28
N GLY A 509 -10.12 -25.44 3.25
CA GLY A 509 -9.07 -25.15 2.27
C GLY A 509 -8.13 -23.98 2.65
N TYR A 510 -8.29 -23.35 3.82
CA TYR A 510 -7.32 -22.36 4.32
C TYR A 510 -5.98 -23.03 4.59
N THR A 511 -4.88 -22.38 4.22
CA THR A 511 -3.53 -22.89 4.40
C THR A 511 -2.68 -21.87 5.16
N ALA A 512 -1.94 -22.32 6.17
CA ALA A 512 -0.97 -21.50 6.88
C ALA A 512 0.18 -22.36 7.44
N ASP A 513 1.30 -21.69 7.72
CA ASP A 513 2.43 -22.30 8.40
C ASP A 513 2.08 -22.61 9.84
N VAL A 514 2.53 -23.77 10.32
CA VAL A 514 2.34 -24.21 11.70
C VAL A 514 3.67 -24.52 12.35
N ASN A 515 3.89 -23.92 13.53
CA ASN A 515 5.16 -24.02 14.27
C ASN A 515 4.95 -24.53 15.69
N THR A 516 3.69 -24.62 16.17
CA THR A 516 3.34 -25.06 17.52
C THR A 516 2.33 -26.20 17.48
N GLY A 517 2.19 -26.93 18.57
CA GLY A 517 1.25 -28.04 18.67
C GLY A 517 1.64 -29.30 17.92
N LEU A 518 2.78 -29.32 17.20
CA LEU A 518 3.28 -30.48 16.49
C LEU A 518 3.92 -31.50 17.45
N VAL A 519 3.57 -32.76 17.28
CA VAL A 519 4.17 -33.89 17.99
C VAL A 519 4.97 -34.72 17.01
N TYR A 520 6.22 -35.00 17.35
CA TYR A 520 7.15 -35.71 16.46
C TYR A 520 7.48 -37.10 16.97
N THR A 521 7.60 -38.02 16.03
CA THR A 521 8.10 -39.38 16.27
C THR A 521 9.14 -39.72 15.22
N LEU A 522 10.31 -40.18 15.66
CA LEU A 522 11.34 -40.72 14.78
C LEU A 522 11.05 -42.20 14.54
N SER A 523 11.20 -42.66 13.28
CA SER A 523 11.12 -44.06 12.92
C SER A 523 12.21 -44.90 13.58
N ASP A 524 13.40 -44.32 13.78
CA ASP A 524 14.48 -44.85 14.57
C ASP A 524 15.07 -43.77 15.48
N PRO A 525 14.90 -43.89 16.81
CA PRO A 525 15.43 -42.93 17.78
C PRO A 525 16.97 -42.79 17.76
N ALA A 526 17.70 -43.71 17.15
CA ALA A 526 19.15 -43.63 17.01
C ALA A 526 19.60 -42.59 15.96
N LEU A 527 18.72 -42.15 15.08
CA LEU A 527 19.02 -41.13 14.05
C LEU A 527 19.28 -39.75 14.64
N GLY A 528 18.58 -39.39 15.69
CA GLY A 528 18.71 -38.06 16.24
C GLY A 528 17.70 -37.71 17.33
N ILE A 529 17.67 -36.45 17.68
CA ILE A 529 16.71 -35.86 18.64
C ILE A 529 16.01 -34.69 17.98
N ILE A 530 14.78 -34.39 18.44
CA ILE A 530 14.02 -33.23 18.00
C ILE A 530 13.76 -32.35 19.21
N ASN A 531 14.19 -31.09 19.12
CA ASN A 531 13.93 -30.05 20.12
C ASN A 531 13.38 -28.82 19.40
N ASP A 532 12.22 -28.32 19.83
CA ASP A 532 11.60 -27.09 19.33
C ASP A 532 11.63 -27.00 17.77
N ASN A 533 11.07 -28.00 17.10
CA ASN A 533 11.05 -28.11 15.65
C ASN A 533 12.45 -28.18 14.97
N THR A 534 13.49 -28.47 15.71
CA THR A 534 14.83 -28.66 15.14
C THR A 534 15.25 -30.13 15.31
N PHE A 535 15.46 -30.81 14.20
CA PHE A 535 16.08 -32.14 14.20
C PHE A 535 17.60 -32.00 14.27
N VAL A 536 18.22 -32.76 15.14
CA VAL A 536 19.69 -32.85 15.30
C VAL A 536 20.10 -34.29 15.11
N ALA A 537 20.93 -34.58 14.12
CA ALA A 537 21.49 -35.91 13.91
C ALA A 537 22.40 -36.30 15.05
N THR A 538 22.32 -37.58 15.50
CA THR A 538 23.18 -38.14 16.54
C THR A 538 23.99 -39.35 16.01
N THR A 539 24.03 -39.52 14.70
CA THR A 539 24.79 -40.55 13.99
C THR A 539 25.48 -39.97 12.76
N SER A 540 26.55 -40.63 12.31
CA SER A 540 27.25 -40.23 11.10
C SER A 540 26.62 -40.77 9.81
N SER A 541 25.70 -41.74 9.89
CA SER A 541 24.95 -42.25 8.75
C SER A 541 23.70 -43.00 9.21
N GLY A 542 22.68 -42.98 8.38
CA GLY A 542 21.42 -43.70 8.60
C GLY A 542 20.28 -43.08 7.79
N THR A 543 19.19 -43.84 7.69
CA THR A 543 17.97 -43.44 7.00
C THR A 543 16.76 -43.77 7.83
N GLY A 544 15.75 -42.94 7.70
CA GLY A 544 14.48 -43.10 8.39
C GLY A 544 13.51 -41.97 8.03
N TYR A 545 12.53 -41.74 8.87
CA TYR A 545 11.60 -40.65 8.70
C TYR A 545 11.19 -40.02 10.04
N ILE A 546 10.77 -38.77 10.00
CA ILE A 546 10.06 -38.08 11.08
C ILE A 546 8.57 -38.12 10.75
N GLN A 547 7.77 -38.66 11.66
CA GLN A 547 6.33 -38.48 11.61
C GLN A 547 6.00 -37.22 12.43
N ALA A 548 5.30 -36.26 11.82
CA ALA A 548 4.73 -35.10 12.48
C ALA A 548 3.21 -35.27 12.59
N VAL A 549 2.65 -34.91 13.73
CA VAL A 549 1.22 -34.97 14.01
C VAL A 549 0.75 -33.63 14.56
N LEU A 550 -0.34 -33.06 14.01
CA LEU A 550 -1.04 -31.91 14.51
C LEU A 550 -2.54 -32.22 14.57
N ALA A 551 -3.11 -32.23 15.76
CA ALA A 551 -4.46 -32.75 16.00
C ALA A 551 -4.61 -34.18 15.44
N ASP A 552 -5.55 -34.40 14.52
CA ASP A 552 -5.76 -35.72 13.88
C ASP A 552 -5.01 -35.89 12.55
N ALA A 553 -4.33 -34.85 12.08
CA ALA A 553 -3.58 -34.88 10.83
C ALA A 553 -2.13 -35.29 11.06
N SER A 554 -1.56 -36.09 10.15
CA SER A 554 -0.16 -36.50 10.21
C SER A 554 0.48 -36.51 8.84
N CYS A 555 1.79 -36.31 8.82
CA CYS A 555 2.63 -36.51 7.64
C CYS A 555 3.99 -37.09 8.04
N SER A 556 4.72 -37.57 7.06
CA SER A 556 6.09 -38.09 7.26
C SER A 556 7.06 -37.36 6.35
N ILE A 557 8.26 -37.08 6.86
CA ILE A 557 9.36 -36.48 6.10
C ILE A 557 10.56 -37.43 6.15
N PRO A 558 11.13 -37.84 5.01
CA PRO A 558 12.31 -38.73 4.96
C PRO A 558 13.53 -38.03 5.53
N ILE A 559 14.40 -38.79 6.17
CA ILE A 559 15.69 -38.36 6.68
C ILE A 559 16.78 -39.26 6.04
N VAL A 560 17.80 -38.62 5.49
CA VAL A 560 19.02 -39.26 5.02
C VAL A 560 20.22 -38.60 5.68
N ILE A 561 21.03 -39.38 6.41
CA ILE A 561 22.24 -38.90 7.07
C ILE A 561 23.43 -39.63 6.41
N GLY A 562 24.42 -38.86 5.96
CA GLY A 562 25.57 -39.40 5.23
C GLY A 562 25.26 -39.72 3.76
N THR A 563 25.69 -40.88 3.27
CA THR A 563 25.58 -41.25 1.84
C THR A 563 24.60 -42.41 1.58
N GLU A 564 23.61 -42.56 2.44
CA GLU A 564 22.67 -43.68 2.38
C GLU A 564 21.62 -43.49 1.24
N PRO A 565 20.99 -44.59 0.77
CA PRO A 565 19.97 -44.57 -0.28
C PRO A 565 18.63 -43.93 0.21
N GLU A 566 17.74 -43.65 -0.74
CA GLU A 566 16.38 -43.13 -0.47
C GLU A 566 15.57 -44.02 0.48
N VAL A 567 14.67 -43.42 1.21
CA VAL A 567 13.79 -44.04 2.22
C VAL A 567 12.41 -44.29 1.62
N GLU A 568 11.88 -45.49 1.74
CA GLU A 568 10.46 -45.75 1.51
C GLU A 568 9.64 -45.23 2.70
N LEU A 569 8.78 -44.23 2.43
CA LEU A 569 7.87 -43.72 3.43
C LEU A 569 6.71 -44.69 3.70
N PRO A 570 6.24 -44.80 4.94
CA PRO A 570 5.00 -45.51 5.18
C PRO A 570 3.87 -44.86 4.39
N TRP A 571 2.96 -45.67 3.86
CA TRP A 571 1.77 -45.16 3.20
C TRP A 571 0.97 -44.28 4.19
N VAL A 572 0.78 -43.03 3.81
CA VAL A 572 -0.12 -42.10 4.52
C VAL A 572 -1.42 -42.11 3.73
N PRO A 573 -2.59 -42.32 4.38
CA PRO A 573 -3.87 -42.20 3.69
C PRO A 573 -3.99 -40.84 2.99
N ASP A 574 -4.25 -40.87 1.69
CA ASP A 574 -4.56 -39.66 0.94
C ASP A 574 -5.80 -39.01 1.56
N ASP A 575 -5.64 -37.76 1.93
CA ASP A 575 -6.64 -36.75 2.24
C ASP A 575 -7.74 -37.12 3.23
N ILE A 576 -7.64 -36.51 4.40
CA ILE A 576 -8.85 -36.16 5.17
C ILE A 576 -9.74 -35.35 4.22
N GLN A 577 -10.89 -35.90 3.87
CA GLN A 577 -11.82 -35.27 2.95
C GLN A 577 -12.16 -33.87 3.49
N LEU A 578 -11.85 -32.85 2.68
CA LEU A 578 -12.35 -31.50 2.91
C LEU A 578 -13.85 -31.61 3.21
N LYS A 579 -14.35 -30.87 4.21
CA LYS A 579 -15.77 -30.80 4.54
C LYS A 579 -16.60 -30.11 3.45
N ASP A 580 -16.27 -30.38 2.21
CA ASP A 580 -17.12 -29.95 1.13
C ASP A 580 -18.24 -31.00 0.98
N LYS A 581 -19.46 -30.52 1.04
CA LYS A 581 -20.66 -31.35 0.80
C LYS A 581 -20.79 -31.63 -0.69
N SER A 582 -19.69 -32.01 -1.33
CA SER A 582 -19.69 -32.47 -2.71
C SER A 582 -20.07 -33.93 -2.76
N LYS A 583 -20.87 -34.24 -3.69
CA LYS A 583 -21.22 -35.56 -4.19
C LYS A 583 -22.36 -36.28 -3.48
N ALA A 584 -22.36 -37.36 -3.22
CA ALA A 584 -23.10 -38.55 -3.05
C ALA A 584 -24.18 -38.59 -1.96
N ASP A 585 -24.21 -37.69 -0.99
CA ASP A 585 -25.20 -37.70 0.10
C ASP A 585 -26.49 -36.93 -0.23
N ILE A 586 -26.74 -36.79 -1.54
CA ILE A 586 -27.85 -35.96 -2.01
C ILE A 586 -28.98 -36.87 -2.48
N GLU A 587 -29.83 -37.26 -1.58
CA GLU A 587 -31.23 -37.45 -1.94
C GLU A 587 -31.91 -36.07 -2.01
N TYR A 588 -31.81 -35.44 -3.16
CA TYR A 588 -32.45 -34.14 -3.36
C TYR A 588 -33.80 -34.31 -3.99
N ALA A 589 -34.78 -34.26 -3.17
CA ALA A 589 -36.13 -33.84 -3.53
C ALA A 589 -36.63 -32.93 -2.40
N GLN A 590 -36.09 -31.69 -2.31
CA GLN A 590 -36.75 -30.67 -1.50
C GLN A 590 -37.63 -29.83 -2.40
N ASP A 591 -38.90 -29.69 -2.02
CA ASP A 591 -39.85 -28.78 -2.65
C ASP A 591 -39.24 -27.36 -2.66
N GLY A 592 -39.05 -26.76 -3.85
CA GLY A 592 -38.54 -25.41 -4.03
C GLY A 592 -37.07 -25.29 -4.34
N ALA A 593 -36.29 -26.37 -4.49
CA ALA A 593 -34.92 -26.31 -4.97
C ALA A 593 -34.84 -25.86 -6.44
N VAL A 594 -33.87 -25.06 -6.81
CA VAL A 594 -33.56 -24.65 -8.16
C VAL A 594 -32.42 -25.49 -8.72
N TYR A 595 -32.60 -26.01 -9.91
CA TYR A 595 -31.65 -26.89 -10.57
C TYR A 595 -30.89 -26.10 -11.64
N VAL A 596 -29.60 -25.88 -11.44
CA VAL A 596 -28.72 -25.15 -12.36
C VAL A 596 -27.62 -26.08 -12.85
N ASN A 597 -27.55 -26.27 -14.17
CA ASN A 597 -26.47 -27.04 -14.77
C ASN A 597 -25.56 -26.10 -15.57
N VAL A 598 -24.22 -26.30 -15.42
CA VAL A 598 -23.21 -25.47 -16.06
C VAL A 598 -22.33 -26.31 -16.96
N ILE A 599 -22.06 -25.84 -18.18
CA ILE A 599 -21.18 -26.51 -19.14
C ILE A 599 -20.10 -25.53 -19.64
N GLY A 600 -18.94 -26.04 -20.01
CA GLY A 600 -17.86 -25.29 -20.61
C GLY A 600 -18.11 -24.85 -22.06
N ARG A 601 -17.03 -24.64 -22.83
CA ARG A 601 -17.14 -24.26 -24.26
C ARG A 601 -17.56 -25.46 -25.10
N VAL A 602 -18.59 -25.26 -25.92
CA VAL A 602 -19.17 -26.31 -26.77
C VAL A 602 -19.01 -26.09 -28.29
N THR A 603 -18.11 -25.20 -28.67
CA THR A 603 -17.82 -24.89 -30.07
C THR A 603 -16.45 -25.42 -30.52
N SER A 604 -16.33 -25.85 -31.76
CA SER A 604 -15.06 -26.20 -32.40
C SER A 604 -14.99 -25.68 -33.84
N PRO A 605 -13.90 -25.03 -34.24
CA PRO A 605 -13.68 -24.65 -35.62
C PRO A 605 -13.14 -25.79 -36.51
N THR A 606 -12.75 -26.92 -35.92
CA THR A 606 -12.01 -28.02 -36.55
C THR A 606 -12.81 -29.31 -36.65
N ALA A 607 -13.88 -29.48 -35.85
CA ALA A 607 -14.72 -30.69 -35.86
C ALA A 607 -15.45 -30.85 -37.17
N THR A 608 -15.61 -32.09 -37.63
CA THR A 608 -16.45 -32.37 -38.79
C THR A 608 -17.92 -32.11 -38.46
N PRO A 609 -18.78 -31.76 -39.45
CA PRO A 609 -20.19 -31.43 -39.19
C PRO A 609 -20.96 -32.53 -38.45
N GLU A 610 -20.66 -33.80 -38.75
CA GLU A 610 -21.31 -34.95 -38.13
C GLU A 610 -20.92 -35.11 -36.67
N VAL A 611 -19.62 -35.05 -36.38
CA VAL A 611 -19.07 -35.13 -35.01
C VAL A 611 -19.57 -33.93 -34.19
N TYR A 612 -19.54 -32.73 -34.79
CA TYR A 612 -20.01 -31.50 -34.18
C TYR A 612 -21.47 -31.57 -33.76
N ALA A 613 -22.37 -31.96 -34.70
CA ALA A 613 -23.80 -32.04 -34.41
C ALA A 613 -24.15 -33.11 -33.37
N ALA A 614 -23.45 -34.26 -33.39
CA ALA A 614 -23.64 -35.33 -32.40
C ALA A 614 -23.21 -34.89 -31.00
N ALA A 615 -22.02 -34.35 -30.86
CA ALA A 615 -21.49 -33.91 -29.59
C ALA A 615 -22.30 -32.74 -28.98
N GLN A 616 -22.72 -31.78 -29.81
CA GLN A 616 -23.59 -30.71 -29.35
C GLN A 616 -24.97 -31.20 -28.89
N SER A 617 -25.54 -32.22 -29.54
CA SER A 617 -26.80 -32.81 -29.10
C SER A 617 -26.64 -33.51 -27.74
N GLN A 618 -25.54 -34.19 -27.51
CA GLN A 618 -25.21 -34.80 -26.19
C GLN A 618 -24.99 -33.73 -25.13
N ALA A 619 -24.17 -32.70 -25.40
CA ALA A 619 -23.93 -31.58 -24.51
C ALA A 619 -25.21 -30.85 -24.13
N LYS A 620 -26.07 -30.59 -25.09
CA LYS A 620 -27.39 -29.99 -24.85
C LYS A 620 -28.25 -30.87 -23.94
N ALA A 621 -28.32 -32.16 -24.21
CA ALA A 621 -29.08 -33.09 -23.37
C ALA A 621 -28.53 -33.16 -21.94
N ALA A 622 -27.20 -33.11 -21.78
CA ALA A 622 -26.55 -33.13 -20.46
C ALA A 622 -26.82 -31.83 -19.67
N VAL A 623 -26.66 -30.64 -20.28
CA VAL A 623 -26.82 -29.36 -19.59
C VAL A 623 -28.27 -28.99 -19.34
N GLU A 624 -29.20 -29.38 -20.21
CA GLU A 624 -30.66 -29.09 -20.06
C GLU A 624 -31.39 -30.20 -19.28
N GLY A 625 -30.81 -31.40 -19.20
CA GLY A 625 -31.43 -32.57 -18.56
C GLY A 625 -31.70 -32.36 -17.08
N GLY A 626 -32.98 -32.21 -16.70
CA GLY A 626 -33.42 -32.02 -15.32
C GLY A 626 -33.04 -30.65 -14.73
N ALA A 627 -32.65 -29.68 -15.53
CA ALA A 627 -32.32 -28.32 -15.08
C ALA A 627 -33.50 -27.36 -15.24
N ASP A 628 -33.64 -26.42 -14.31
CA ASP A 628 -34.46 -25.22 -14.46
C ASP A 628 -33.73 -24.13 -15.25
N VAL A 629 -32.42 -24.07 -15.12
CA VAL A 629 -31.55 -23.09 -15.77
C VAL A 629 -30.29 -23.77 -16.32
N ALA A 630 -30.00 -23.55 -17.59
CA ALA A 630 -28.75 -23.94 -18.22
C ALA A 630 -27.76 -22.77 -18.24
N VAL A 631 -26.49 -23.01 -17.90
CA VAL A 631 -25.43 -22.00 -17.95
C VAL A 631 -24.34 -22.47 -18.90
N TYR A 632 -24.17 -21.74 -19.99
CA TYR A 632 -23.07 -21.97 -20.92
C TYR A 632 -21.92 -21.05 -20.59
N ALA A 633 -20.99 -21.52 -19.76
CA ALA A 633 -19.86 -20.76 -19.23
C ALA A 633 -18.80 -20.40 -20.29
N GLY A 634 -18.82 -21.07 -21.44
CA GLY A 634 -17.99 -20.78 -22.60
C GLY A 634 -18.82 -20.54 -23.87
N LYS A 635 -18.10 -20.28 -24.98
CA LYS A 635 -18.75 -20.02 -26.27
C LYS A 635 -19.66 -21.17 -26.68
N THR A 636 -20.89 -20.83 -27.07
CA THR A 636 -21.90 -21.78 -27.54
C THR A 636 -22.58 -21.28 -28.82
N ASP A 637 -23.06 -22.19 -29.63
CA ASP A 637 -24.03 -21.98 -30.74
C ASP A 637 -25.23 -22.95 -30.62
N ILE A 638 -25.35 -23.60 -29.45
CA ILE A 638 -26.53 -24.38 -29.09
C ILE A 638 -27.69 -23.41 -28.80
N ALA A 639 -28.83 -23.61 -29.52
CA ALA A 639 -30.05 -22.90 -29.16
C ALA A 639 -30.68 -23.52 -27.91
N PRO A 640 -30.79 -22.80 -26.77
CA PRO A 640 -31.33 -23.35 -25.52
C PRO A 640 -32.82 -23.73 -25.70
N GLY A 641 -33.20 -24.86 -25.08
CA GLY A 641 -34.58 -25.33 -24.99
C GLY A 641 -35.28 -25.00 -23.68
N ILE A 642 -34.53 -24.53 -22.70
CA ILE A 642 -34.95 -24.09 -21.36
C ILE A 642 -34.42 -22.69 -21.06
N ASP A 643 -34.75 -22.12 -19.90
CA ASP A 643 -34.14 -20.86 -19.47
C ASP A 643 -32.62 -21.00 -19.38
N ALA A 644 -31.88 -20.06 -19.94
CA ALA A 644 -30.43 -20.16 -20.05
C ALA A 644 -29.71 -18.83 -19.86
N VAL A 645 -28.44 -18.93 -19.44
CA VAL A 645 -27.48 -17.83 -19.46
C VAL A 645 -26.30 -18.25 -20.32
N GLU A 646 -26.08 -17.50 -21.39
CA GLU A 646 -25.09 -17.81 -22.41
C GLU A 646 -23.93 -16.83 -22.37
N TRP A 647 -22.70 -17.33 -22.42
CA TRP A 647 -21.49 -16.51 -22.51
C TRP A 647 -21.43 -15.75 -23.85
N ASN A 648 -21.31 -14.44 -23.77
CA ASN A 648 -21.28 -13.56 -24.95
C ASN A 648 -19.94 -12.78 -25.08
N GLY A 649 -18.92 -13.13 -24.30
CA GLY A 649 -17.62 -12.47 -24.32
C GLY A 649 -17.57 -11.14 -23.53
N SER A 650 -18.59 -10.84 -22.75
CA SER A 650 -18.67 -9.64 -21.93
C SER A 650 -19.28 -9.93 -20.55
N TYR A 651 -19.12 -8.97 -19.64
CA TYR A 651 -19.74 -9.05 -18.32
C TYR A 651 -21.27 -9.13 -18.42
N GLN A 652 -21.87 -10.04 -17.64
CA GLN A 652 -23.33 -10.17 -17.48
C GLN A 652 -23.64 -10.54 -16.03
N PHE A 653 -24.75 -10.03 -15.51
CA PHE A 653 -25.34 -10.45 -14.25
C PHE A 653 -26.80 -10.80 -14.46
N GLN A 654 -27.24 -11.98 -14.02
CA GLN A 654 -28.61 -12.41 -14.05
C GLN A 654 -28.97 -13.13 -12.75
N ASN A 655 -30.13 -12.82 -12.19
CA ASN A 655 -30.70 -13.62 -11.11
C ASN A 655 -31.79 -14.54 -11.69
N LYS A 656 -31.57 -15.83 -11.50
CA LYS A 656 -32.48 -16.89 -11.97
C LYS A 656 -33.01 -17.66 -10.77
N ASN A 657 -34.29 -17.43 -10.46
CA ASN A 657 -34.97 -18.14 -9.37
C ASN A 657 -34.21 -18.07 -8.01
N GLY A 658 -33.54 -16.96 -7.72
CA GLY A 658 -32.76 -16.78 -6.49
C GLY A 658 -31.28 -17.21 -6.57
N VAL A 659 -30.86 -17.76 -7.72
CA VAL A 659 -29.43 -18.02 -7.99
C VAL A 659 -28.86 -16.84 -8.79
N SER A 660 -27.79 -16.23 -8.28
CA SER A 660 -27.06 -15.16 -8.96
C SER A 660 -26.01 -15.76 -9.89
N ILE A 661 -26.16 -15.48 -11.20
CA ILE A 661 -25.23 -15.95 -12.23
C ILE A 661 -24.49 -14.75 -12.80
N VAL A 662 -23.16 -14.78 -12.70
CA VAL A 662 -22.25 -13.75 -13.20
C VAL A 662 -21.40 -14.34 -14.32
N MET A 663 -21.35 -13.68 -15.48
CA MET A 663 -20.42 -14.02 -16.55
C MET A 663 -19.30 -12.97 -16.57
N MET A 664 -18.06 -13.40 -16.59
CA MET A 664 -16.88 -12.53 -16.64
C MET A 664 -15.88 -13.05 -17.68
N THR A 665 -15.03 -12.16 -18.19
CA THR A 665 -13.97 -12.56 -19.13
C THR A 665 -12.61 -12.07 -18.65
N ALA A 666 -11.62 -12.96 -18.69
CA ALA A 666 -10.22 -12.72 -18.37
C ALA A 666 -9.31 -13.09 -19.55
N ALA A 667 -9.81 -12.97 -20.79
CA ALA A 667 -9.15 -13.42 -22.01
C ALA A 667 -7.71 -12.92 -22.16
N GLU A 668 -7.43 -11.66 -21.78
CA GLU A 668 -6.10 -11.03 -21.85
C GLU A 668 -5.24 -11.27 -20.59
N GLY A 669 -5.67 -12.19 -19.70
CA GLY A 669 -4.91 -12.57 -18.52
C GLY A 669 -5.30 -11.86 -17.23
N GLY A 670 -6.52 -11.36 -17.13
CA GLY A 670 -7.11 -10.72 -15.95
C GLY A 670 -8.35 -9.91 -16.32
N LEU A 671 -9.14 -9.56 -15.34
CA LEU A 671 -10.37 -8.79 -15.54
C LEU A 671 -10.05 -7.35 -15.97
N ARG A 672 -9.09 -6.72 -15.28
CA ARG A 672 -8.65 -5.35 -15.53
C ARG A 672 -8.10 -5.17 -16.93
N VAL A 673 -7.19 -6.04 -17.35
CA VAL A 673 -6.53 -5.94 -18.67
C VAL A 673 -7.47 -6.32 -19.81
N THR A 674 -8.45 -7.18 -19.56
CA THR A 674 -9.45 -7.56 -20.57
C THR A 674 -10.53 -6.49 -20.73
N ASN A 675 -11.16 -6.08 -19.64
CA ASN A 675 -12.13 -4.99 -19.60
C ASN A 675 -12.29 -4.49 -18.16
N PRO A 676 -11.68 -3.38 -17.80
CA PRO A 676 -11.68 -2.88 -16.43
C PRO A 676 -13.07 -2.57 -15.87
N THR A 677 -14.06 -2.24 -16.72
CA THR A 677 -15.41 -1.91 -16.26
C THR A 677 -16.12 -3.10 -15.62
N GLN A 678 -15.65 -4.33 -15.85
CA GLN A 678 -16.19 -5.53 -15.20
C GLN A 678 -16.11 -5.44 -13.67
N TRP A 679 -15.04 -4.88 -13.14
CA TRP A 679 -14.89 -4.68 -11.70
C TRP A 679 -15.98 -3.79 -11.10
N LEU A 680 -16.32 -2.70 -11.77
CA LEU A 680 -17.38 -1.78 -11.33
C LEU A 680 -18.76 -2.45 -11.36
N SER A 681 -19.05 -3.17 -12.44
CA SER A 681 -20.31 -3.90 -12.59
C SER A 681 -20.41 -5.02 -11.57
N PHE A 682 -19.37 -5.83 -11.43
CA PHE A 682 -19.32 -6.96 -10.50
C PHE A 682 -19.55 -6.52 -9.05
N LYS A 683 -18.82 -5.49 -8.58
CA LYS A 683 -18.99 -4.96 -7.24
C LYS A 683 -20.43 -4.53 -6.97
N ASN A 684 -20.99 -3.72 -7.88
CA ASN A 684 -22.36 -3.22 -7.73
C ASN A 684 -23.42 -4.31 -7.75
N ASP A 685 -23.31 -5.26 -8.68
CA ASP A 685 -24.32 -6.29 -8.87
C ASP A 685 -24.28 -7.33 -7.75
N ILE A 686 -23.08 -7.70 -7.29
CA ILE A 686 -22.92 -8.73 -6.26
C ILE A 686 -23.28 -8.22 -4.85
N GLU A 687 -23.03 -6.94 -4.55
CA GLU A 687 -23.49 -6.30 -3.30
C GLU A 687 -25.01 -6.30 -3.20
N ASN A 688 -25.70 -6.16 -4.35
CA ASN A 688 -27.15 -6.16 -4.45
C ASN A 688 -27.77 -7.57 -4.67
N ALA A 689 -26.94 -8.60 -4.88
CA ALA A 689 -27.41 -9.98 -4.96
C ALA A 689 -27.93 -10.45 -3.60
N GLY A 690 -29.11 -11.10 -3.59
CA GLY A 690 -29.68 -11.65 -2.36
C GLY A 690 -28.77 -12.69 -1.70
N ASN A 691 -29.11 -13.09 -0.47
CA ASN A 691 -28.44 -14.20 0.20
C ASN A 691 -28.81 -15.51 -0.50
N GLY A 692 -27.81 -16.20 -1.06
CA GLY A 692 -28.03 -17.44 -1.80
C GLY A 692 -26.79 -17.89 -2.54
N ALA A 693 -26.98 -18.76 -3.52
CA ALA A 693 -25.90 -19.25 -4.36
C ALA A 693 -25.48 -18.22 -5.41
N VAL A 694 -24.17 -18.12 -5.61
CA VAL A 694 -23.55 -17.29 -6.65
C VAL A 694 -22.68 -18.18 -7.54
N VAL A 695 -22.98 -18.18 -8.83
CA VAL A 695 -22.19 -18.90 -9.85
C VAL A 695 -21.49 -17.86 -10.71
N ILE A 696 -20.15 -17.82 -10.64
CA ILE A 696 -19.32 -16.93 -11.44
C ILE A 696 -18.67 -17.76 -12.54
N ALA A 697 -19.11 -17.58 -13.77
CA ALA A 697 -18.58 -18.26 -14.94
C ALA A 697 -17.56 -17.40 -15.68
N MET A 698 -16.39 -17.96 -16.00
CA MET A 698 -15.24 -17.27 -16.58
C MET A 698 -14.60 -18.09 -17.70
N ASP A 699 -13.95 -17.42 -18.64
CA ASP A 699 -13.13 -18.08 -19.67
C ASP A 699 -11.74 -18.52 -19.18
N LYS A 700 -11.27 -18.01 -18.04
CA LYS A 700 -10.03 -18.41 -17.38
C LYS A 700 -10.20 -18.45 -15.86
N THR A 701 -9.52 -19.38 -15.22
CA THR A 701 -9.47 -19.44 -13.75
C THR A 701 -8.73 -18.22 -13.16
N PRO A 702 -9.13 -17.70 -12.00
CA PRO A 702 -8.42 -16.61 -11.33
C PRO A 702 -6.92 -16.90 -11.06
N SER A 703 -6.55 -18.16 -10.89
CA SER A 703 -5.12 -18.55 -10.73
C SER A 703 -4.28 -18.38 -12.00
N ALA A 704 -4.92 -18.16 -13.15
CA ALA A 704 -4.27 -17.89 -14.43
C ALA A 704 -4.19 -16.38 -14.76
N PHE A 705 -4.57 -15.50 -13.84
CA PHE A 705 -4.36 -14.06 -14.01
C PHE A 705 -2.86 -13.75 -14.03
N THR A 706 -2.46 -12.86 -14.92
CA THR A 706 -1.06 -12.41 -15.05
C THR A 706 -0.65 -11.45 -13.94
N ASP A 707 -1.64 -10.82 -13.29
CA ASP A 707 -1.45 -9.96 -12.14
C ASP A 707 -1.83 -10.72 -10.86
N PRO A 708 -0.85 -11.14 -10.03
CA PRO A 708 -1.13 -11.89 -8.82
C PRO A 708 -1.90 -11.07 -7.77
N LEU A 709 -1.76 -9.73 -7.75
CA LEU A 709 -2.51 -8.87 -6.83
C LEU A 709 -3.98 -8.82 -7.22
N GLU A 710 -4.30 -8.82 -8.52
CA GLU A 710 -5.69 -8.93 -8.98
C GLU A 710 -6.31 -10.27 -8.60
N THR A 711 -5.53 -11.37 -8.63
CA THR A 711 -5.98 -12.67 -8.13
C THR A 711 -6.31 -12.62 -6.64
N LEU A 712 -5.45 -12.01 -5.84
CA LEU A 712 -5.65 -11.87 -4.39
C LEU A 712 -6.88 -11.00 -4.09
N LEU A 713 -7.02 -9.86 -4.75
CA LEU A 713 -8.19 -9.00 -4.61
C LEU A 713 -9.48 -9.74 -4.97
N PHE A 714 -9.51 -10.46 -6.10
CA PHE A 714 -10.69 -11.20 -6.51
C PHE A 714 -11.09 -12.25 -5.46
N ARG A 715 -10.12 -12.97 -4.91
CA ARG A 715 -10.36 -13.93 -3.82
C ARG A 715 -10.87 -13.25 -2.55
N SER A 716 -10.26 -12.15 -2.13
CA SER A 716 -10.70 -11.39 -0.96
C SER A 716 -12.16 -10.95 -1.08
N VAL A 717 -12.55 -10.41 -2.26
CA VAL A 717 -13.96 -10.05 -2.53
C VAL A 717 -14.89 -11.25 -2.41
N LEU A 718 -14.47 -12.42 -2.88
CA LEU A 718 -15.28 -13.64 -2.75
C LEU A 718 -15.38 -14.15 -1.30
N GLU A 719 -14.31 -14.01 -0.52
CA GLU A 719 -14.31 -14.34 0.92
C GLU A 719 -15.26 -13.42 1.68
N ASP A 720 -15.25 -12.11 1.41
CA ASP A 720 -16.20 -11.15 1.99
C ASP A 720 -17.66 -11.52 1.68
N LEU A 721 -17.93 -11.98 0.45
CA LEU A 721 -19.27 -12.43 0.06
C LEU A 721 -19.68 -13.73 0.77
N LYS A 722 -18.74 -14.66 0.94
CA LYS A 722 -18.98 -15.89 1.73
C LYS A 722 -19.31 -15.53 3.19
N GLU A 723 -18.60 -14.58 3.79
CA GLU A 723 -18.87 -14.11 5.16
C GLU A 723 -20.26 -13.49 5.32
N GLN A 724 -20.77 -12.87 4.24
CA GLN A 724 -22.15 -12.39 4.17
C GLN A 724 -23.19 -13.52 4.01
N GLY A 725 -22.76 -14.79 4.04
CA GLY A 725 -23.62 -15.97 3.97
C GLY A 725 -23.94 -16.46 2.55
N LYS A 726 -23.18 -16.02 1.53
CA LYS A 726 -23.34 -16.51 0.16
C LYS A 726 -22.54 -17.79 -0.07
N THR A 727 -23.10 -18.72 -0.86
CA THR A 727 -22.39 -19.93 -1.31
C THR A 727 -21.86 -19.72 -2.72
N ILE A 728 -20.52 -19.76 -2.90
CA ILE A 728 -19.88 -19.27 -4.13
C ILE A 728 -19.25 -20.41 -4.90
N PHE A 729 -19.51 -20.43 -6.22
CA PHE A 729 -18.89 -21.26 -7.21
C PHE A 729 -18.22 -20.38 -8.27
N VAL A 730 -16.92 -20.56 -8.47
CA VAL A 730 -16.17 -19.97 -9.59
C VAL A 730 -15.92 -21.05 -10.61
N VAL A 731 -16.57 -20.95 -11.75
CA VAL A 731 -16.53 -21.96 -12.81
C VAL A 731 -15.73 -21.41 -13.99
N SER A 732 -14.55 -21.95 -14.26
CA SER A 732 -13.78 -21.63 -15.45
C SER A 732 -14.12 -22.62 -16.57
N ALA A 733 -14.12 -22.13 -17.82
CA ALA A 733 -14.41 -22.91 -19.02
C ALA A 733 -13.19 -22.92 -19.94
N SER A 734 -12.26 -23.86 -19.70
CA SER A 734 -10.99 -23.87 -20.43
C SER A 734 -10.28 -25.22 -20.39
N GLY A 735 -9.49 -25.52 -21.42
CA GLY A 735 -8.57 -26.67 -21.46
C GLY A 735 -9.25 -28.00 -21.68
N ILE A 736 -8.57 -29.09 -21.29
CA ILE A 736 -8.93 -30.47 -21.66
C ILE A 736 -9.34 -31.35 -20.48
N GLU A 737 -9.15 -30.89 -19.24
CA GLU A 737 -9.46 -31.68 -18.04
C GLU A 737 -10.34 -30.89 -17.07
N TYR A 738 -11.26 -31.55 -16.41
CA TYR A 738 -11.95 -30.94 -15.28
C TYR A 738 -11.09 -31.09 -14.00
N TRP A 739 -11.17 -30.06 -13.14
CA TRP A 739 -10.58 -30.12 -11.81
C TRP A 739 -11.45 -29.34 -10.82
N PHE A 740 -11.28 -29.70 -9.59
CA PHE A 740 -11.95 -29.07 -8.45
C PHE A 740 -10.92 -28.65 -7.41
N ASN A 741 -11.09 -27.44 -6.88
CA ASN A 741 -10.30 -26.95 -5.75
C ASN A 741 -11.23 -26.23 -4.78
N PHE A 742 -11.24 -26.68 -3.53
CA PHE A 742 -11.97 -26.04 -2.45
C PHE A 742 -10.98 -25.23 -1.62
N LYS A 743 -11.11 -23.92 -1.65
CA LYS A 743 -10.20 -23.01 -0.96
C LYS A 743 -10.98 -21.89 -0.28
N ASP A 744 -10.72 -21.67 1.01
CA ASP A 744 -11.32 -20.62 1.84
C ASP A 744 -12.86 -20.63 1.81
N GLY A 745 -13.46 -21.84 1.72
CA GLY A 745 -14.89 -22.06 1.62
C GLY A 745 -15.50 -21.76 0.26
N ILE A 746 -14.69 -21.44 -0.75
CA ILE A 746 -15.09 -21.15 -2.12
C ILE A 746 -14.72 -22.31 -3.04
N ARG A 747 -15.61 -22.62 -3.96
CA ARG A 747 -15.46 -23.73 -4.90
C ARG A 747 -14.98 -23.23 -6.24
N TYR A 748 -13.75 -23.61 -6.61
CA TYR A 748 -13.15 -23.33 -7.92
C TYR A 748 -13.22 -24.59 -8.77
N ILE A 749 -13.92 -24.51 -9.89
CA ILE A 749 -14.18 -25.66 -10.77
C ILE A 749 -13.78 -25.27 -12.18
N ASN A 750 -13.03 -26.13 -12.84
CA ASN A 750 -12.80 -26.00 -14.28
C ASN A 750 -13.63 -27.03 -15.03
N LEU A 751 -14.38 -26.58 -16.00
CA LEU A 751 -15.10 -27.42 -16.97
C LEU A 751 -14.35 -27.36 -18.30
N PRO A 752 -13.88 -28.49 -18.83
CA PRO A 752 -13.10 -28.50 -20.06
C PRO A 752 -13.96 -28.22 -21.30
N ASP A 753 -13.28 -27.91 -22.40
CA ASP A 753 -13.90 -27.76 -23.69
C ASP A 753 -14.50 -29.09 -24.18
N LEU A 754 -15.66 -29.02 -24.84
CA LEU A 754 -16.32 -30.21 -25.43
C LEU A 754 -15.46 -30.83 -26.53
N PHE A 755 -14.65 -30.06 -27.20
CA PHE A 755 -13.80 -30.52 -28.29
C PHE A 755 -12.31 -30.26 -28.02
N LEU A 756 -11.47 -31.20 -28.42
CA LEU A 756 -10.04 -31.01 -28.51
C LEU A 756 -9.65 -30.12 -29.70
N GLU A 757 -8.41 -29.69 -29.76
CA GLU A 757 -7.90 -28.81 -30.83
C GLU A 757 -8.00 -29.43 -32.23
N ASP A 758 -7.90 -30.74 -32.33
CA ASP A 758 -8.04 -31.49 -33.58
C ASP A 758 -9.49 -31.69 -34.03
N GLY A 759 -10.47 -31.23 -33.22
CA GLY A 759 -11.91 -31.37 -33.50
C GLY A 759 -12.54 -32.69 -33.06
N SER A 760 -11.79 -33.55 -32.39
CA SER A 760 -12.35 -34.73 -31.74
C SER A 760 -13.12 -34.32 -30.47
N VAL A 761 -14.07 -35.14 -30.02
CA VAL A 761 -14.77 -34.95 -28.77
C VAL A 761 -13.83 -35.19 -27.61
N ASN A 762 -13.88 -34.35 -26.60
CA ASN A 762 -13.10 -34.51 -25.40
C ASN A 762 -13.78 -35.48 -24.43
N ASP A 763 -13.21 -36.61 -24.18
CA ASP A 763 -13.74 -37.64 -23.29
C ASP A 763 -13.89 -37.16 -21.83
N ASN A 764 -13.15 -36.11 -21.43
CA ASN A 764 -13.26 -35.50 -20.11
C ASN A 764 -14.32 -34.39 -20.04
N ALA A 765 -15.04 -34.12 -21.12
CA ALA A 765 -16.08 -33.09 -21.10
C ALA A 765 -17.14 -33.41 -20.05
N ALA A 766 -17.51 -32.41 -19.25
CA ALA A 766 -18.36 -32.61 -18.10
C ALA A 766 -19.35 -31.45 -17.90
N VAL A 767 -20.42 -31.74 -17.16
CA VAL A 767 -21.42 -30.79 -16.71
C VAL A 767 -21.38 -30.72 -15.18
N LEU A 768 -21.32 -29.49 -14.63
CA LEU A 768 -21.54 -29.23 -13.21
C LEU A 768 -23.05 -29.11 -12.98
N LYS A 769 -23.61 -29.94 -12.12
CA LYS A 769 -25.00 -29.94 -11.74
C LYS A 769 -25.13 -29.37 -10.31
N LEU A 770 -25.87 -28.26 -10.17
CA LEU A 770 -26.14 -27.59 -8.90
C LEU A 770 -27.58 -27.80 -8.49
N ARG A 771 -27.81 -28.03 -7.20
CA ARG A 771 -29.10 -28.13 -6.54
C ARG A 771 -29.14 -27.09 -5.44
N VAL A 772 -29.88 -26.01 -5.66
CA VAL A 772 -29.80 -24.77 -4.85
C VAL A 772 -31.10 -24.59 -4.06
N ASN A 773 -30.98 -24.47 -2.74
CA ASN A 773 -32.05 -24.06 -1.86
C ASN A 773 -31.56 -22.93 -0.94
N GLY A 774 -31.71 -21.69 -1.37
CA GLY A 774 -31.10 -20.52 -0.73
C GLY A 774 -29.57 -20.59 -0.74
N ALA A 775 -28.92 -20.54 0.42
CA ALA A 775 -27.48 -20.68 0.56
C ALA A 775 -27.01 -22.17 0.61
N GLU A 776 -27.93 -23.10 0.78
CA GLU A 776 -27.59 -24.51 0.75
C GLU A 776 -27.50 -24.99 -0.70
N VAL A 777 -26.31 -25.48 -1.10
CA VAL A 777 -26.06 -25.94 -2.44
C VAL A 777 -25.39 -27.30 -2.41
N HIS A 778 -25.97 -28.23 -3.17
CA HIS A 778 -25.35 -29.52 -3.43
C HIS A 778 -24.97 -29.59 -4.91
N TYR A 779 -23.89 -30.26 -5.22
CA TYR A 779 -23.38 -30.30 -6.58
C TYR A 779 -22.65 -31.61 -6.90
N GLU A 780 -22.63 -31.91 -8.16
CA GLU A 780 -21.84 -33.01 -8.72
C GLU A 780 -21.29 -32.61 -10.10
N ILE A 781 -20.17 -33.21 -10.48
CA ILE A 781 -19.63 -33.10 -11.84
C ILE A 781 -19.88 -34.45 -12.53
N GLU A 782 -20.56 -34.41 -13.67
CA GLU A 782 -20.93 -35.58 -14.45
C GLU A 782 -20.30 -35.49 -15.85
N GLU A 783 -19.56 -36.52 -16.25
CA GLU A 783 -19.01 -36.61 -17.60
C GLU A 783 -20.12 -36.71 -18.64
N ILE A 784 -19.88 -36.09 -19.80
CA ILE A 784 -20.81 -36.14 -20.94
C ILE A 784 -20.50 -37.42 -21.68
N ALA A 785 -21.34 -38.46 -21.50
CA ALA A 785 -21.16 -39.79 -22.09
C ALA A 785 -21.37 -39.79 -23.62
#